data_0738cfd8680b47e68c631d03c4f7c2e7
#
_entry.id   0738cfd8680b47e68c631d03c4f7c2e7
#
_cell.length_a   1.000
_cell.length_b   1.000
_cell.length_c   1.000
_cell.angle_alpha   90.00
_cell.angle_beta   90.00
_cell.angle_gamma   90.00
#
_symmetry.space_group_name_H-M   'P 1'
#
loop_
_entity.id
_entity.type
_entity.pdbx_description
1 polymer ?
#
loop_
_entity_poly.entity_id
_entity_poly.type
_entity_poly.pdbx_seq_one_letter_code
_entity_poly.pdbx_strand_id
1 'polypeptide(L)'
;MHERIPVALLFAMNQDLVPGCDLATDVCYLPLLEVFEAHPGIRFNLEISGTLFDWAAWHRPRLLDTIRRMHGSGQLELVASTFSRNILYCSQAATVADSIRFHMDLLAKNLGAHPRGFLNPGKVWSHEYIPQIAGAGLEWTLVDERVLRGSGIHKKVNCPRRGVSDGQEITILTDSLAGTAGFHDAVAHFSLSRYEALVQYLAELRNESPDGLFTYCEHAERSGLWQYLEQDGDPKTIIKHWDRMLTQLERDERLETVCITTWLHRTKVHERLETSVDGEPEWIAEVFAIPGTRWNEGGFRDWFDFAEHSSEMRYFREFYAELAGRIANAASALATTRLPAELRMACERLIDDARFGLVLHQYELGFSEQDVRGFSRRELARVISVRLALVDAILADRTGFSISDVNDDGLPEILWLDAGNFYVFSKMGGRLLYWFDLLSAREMIGCEHVSHYEELFRDDNHVVPEVGIGDGLWTNLEQRPQESVETGRYLLRRRGLLDTVVHRVSGESDGTVVNLAHHEMPFALKQERIEFQYEAEGLALLKILAIREDGLDVTWHVALPGDDSAEVAIVSETAFSPQHEDVLREGLPRDWYQCSGRSVTTPMFEVGLIADGAKNVSSVEQAFAVGFIAEYSGQTEDVFTAECRLFKKRLTAGA
;
A
#
# COMPACT_ATOMS: atom_id res chain seq x y z
N MET A 1 29.04 -40.25 -6.84
CA MET A 1 28.02 -39.59 -6.02
C MET A 1 26.90 -39.18 -6.95
N HIS A 2 25.69 -39.65 -6.73
CA HIS A 2 24.55 -39.13 -7.46
C HIS A 2 24.39 -37.66 -7.06
N GLU A 3 24.26 -36.81 -8.03
CA GLU A 3 24.03 -35.39 -7.82
C GLU A 3 22.66 -35.20 -7.15
N ARG A 4 22.58 -34.41 -6.07
CA ARG A 4 21.33 -34.16 -5.33
C ARG A 4 20.28 -33.51 -6.22
N ILE A 5 19.02 -33.79 -5.98
CA ILE A 5 17.89 -33.16 -6.67
C ILE A 5 17.70 -31.74 -6.10
N PRO A 6 17.87 -30.68 -6.89
CA PRO A 6 17.68 -29.33 -6.40
C PRO A 6 16.18 -29.00 -6.26
N VAL A 7 15.83 -28.48 -5.09
CA VAL A 7 14.45 -28.08 -4.73
C VAL A 7 14.47 -26.62 -4.31
N ALA A 8 13.73 -25.78 -5.00
CA ALA A 8 13.49 -24.40 -4.60
C ALA A 8 12.14 -24.28 -3.91
N LEU A 9 12.16 -23.83 -2.67
CA LEU A 9 10.96 -23.47 -1.93
C LEU A 9 10.78 -21.96 -2.07
N LEU A 10 9.69 -21.50 -2.71
CA LEU A 10 9.38 -20.10 -2.88
C LEU A 10 8.00 -19.81 -2.30
N PHE A 11 7.95 -18.85 -1.40
CA PHE A 11 6.72 -18.37 -0.77
C PHE A 11 6.43 -16.94 -1.20
N ALA A 12 5.15 -16.67 -1.41
CA ALA A 12 4.66 -15.30 -1.62
C ALA A 12 3.84 -14.87 -0.40
N MET A 13 4.22 -13.77 0.23
CA MET A 13 3.47 -13.10 1.29
C MET A 13 2.77 -11.88 0.72
N ASN A 14 1.46 -11.91 0.63
CA ASN A 14 0.71 -10.86 -0.07
C ASN A 14 -0.65 -10.49 0.54
N GLN A 15 -0.90 -10.85 1.81
CA GLN A 15 -2.08 -10.32 2.48
C GLN A 15 -1.95 -8.81 2.63
N ASP A 16 -2.69 -8.07 1.84
CA ASP A 16 -2.60 -6.61 1.72
C ASP A 16 -3.83 -5.88 2.27
N LEU A 17 -4.82 -6.61 2.78
CA LEU A 17 -6.03 -6.06 3.35
C LEU A 17 -6.06 -6.20 4.88
N VAL A 18 -6.31 -5.09 5.54
CA VAL A 18 -6.57 -5.06 6.98
C VAL A 18 -8.05 -5.43 7.20
N PRO A 19 -8.40 -6.24 8.22
CA PRO A 19 -7.57 -6.73 9.32
C PRO A 19 -6.79 -8.03 9.02
N GLY A 20 -6.84 -8.52 7.80
CA GLY A 20 -6.22 -9.79 7.42
C GLY A 20 -4.69 -9.84 7.64
N CYS A 21 -4.00 -8.70 7.54
CA CYS A 21 -2.55 -8.61 7.75
C CYS A 21 -2.12 -9.05 9.15
N ASP A 22 -2.83 -8.61 10.21
CA ASP A 22 -2.56 -9.01 11.59
C ASP A 22 -2.71 -10.51 11.77
N LEU A 23 -3.85 -11.02 11.33
CA LEU A 23 -4.16 -12.44 11.44
C LEU A 23 -3.15 -13.29 10.65
N ALA A 24 -2.87 -12.94 9.40
CA ALA A 24 -1.89 -13.65 8.57
C ALA A 24 -0.51 -13.68 9.23
N THR A 25 -0.09 -12.57 9.82
CA THR A 25 1.20 -12.46 10.51
C THR A 25 1.26 -13.37 11.73
N ASP A 26 0.21 -13.37 12.56
CA ASP A 26 0.21 -14.10 13.84
C ASP A 26 -0.02 -15.62 13.67
N VAL A 27 -0.82 -16.04 12.68
CA VAL A 27 -1.15 -17.48 12.51
C VAL A 27 -0.32 -18.17 11.42
N CYS A 28 0.32 -17.40 10.54
CA CYS A 28 1.01 -17.93 9.36
C CYS A 28 2.44 -17.42 9.22
N TYR A 29 2.67 -16.12 8.94
CA TYR A 29 3.97 -15.63 8.49
C TYR A 29 5.07 -15.79 9.53
N LEU A 30 4.87 -15.27 10.74
CA LEU A 30 5.86 -15.40 11.81
C LEU A 30 6.07 -16.87 12.22
N PRO A 31 5.02 -17.68 12.47
CA PRO A 31 5.21 -19.09 12.79
C PRO A 31 5.95 -19.88 11.70
N LEU A 32 5.65 -19.62 10.42
CA LEU A 32 6.35 -20.27 9.30
C LEU A 32 7.84 -19.89 9.28
N LEU A 33 8.16 -18.58 9.37
CA LEU A 33 9.54 -18.12 9.40
C LEU A 33 10.31 -18.65 10.61
N GLU A 34 9.69 -18.74 11.78
CA GLU A 34 10.31 -19.32 12.99
C GLU A 34 10.67 -20.81 12.81
N VAL A 35 9.81 -21.57 12.13
CA VAL A 35 10.12 -22.95 11.76
C VAL A 35 11.32 -23.00 10.80
N PHE A 36 11.35 -22.17 9.76
CA PHE A 36 12.52 -22.10 8.86
C PHE A 36 13.80 -21.67 9.58
N GLU A 37 13.72 -20.71 10.50
CA GLU A 37 14.87 -20.24 11.30
C GLU A 37 15.43 -21.38 12.19
N ALA A 38 14.58 -22.29 12.66
CA ALA A 38 14.99 -23.49 13.41
C ALA A 38 15.72 -24.55 12.54
N HIS A 39 15.63 -24.43 11.20
CA HIS A 39 16.25 -25.33 10.23
C HIS A 39 17.29 -24.59 9.37
N PRO A 40 18.45 -24.18 9.90
CA PRO A 40 19.42 -23.35 9.20
C PRO A 40 20.09 -24.02 7.98
N GLY A 41 19.96 -25.33 7.84
CA GLY A 41 20.39 -26.09 6.67
C GLY A 41 19.49 -25.91 5.44
N ILE A 42 18.25 -25.49 5.66
CA ILE A 42 17.27 -25.28 4.58
C ILE A 42 17.47 -23.91 3.94
N ARG A 43 17.49 -23.88 2.62
CA ARG A 43 17.48 -22.64 1.81
C ARG A 43 16.09 -22.45 1.21
N PHE A 44 15.60 -21.21 1.18
CA PHE A 44 14.31 -20.90 0.58
C PHE A 44 14.29 -19.48 -0.03
N ASN A 45 13.22 -19.18 -0.76
CA ASN A 45 13.02 -17.95 -1.47
C ASN A 45 11.73 -17.32 -1.00
N LEU A 46 11.66 -15.99 -0.90
CA LEU A 46 10.51 -15.26 -0.40
C LEU A 46 10.27 -14.01 -1.22
N GLU A 47 9.06 -13.83 -1.64
CA GLU A 47 8.51 -12.56 -2.09
C GLU A 47 7.59 -12.01 -1.00
N ILE A 48 7.69 -10.74 -0.70
CA ILE A 48 6.78 -9.98 0.16
C ILE A 48 6.30 -8.77 -0.60
N SER A 49 4.98 -8.59 -0.74
CA SER A 49 4.44 -7.43 -1.46
C SER A 49 4.82 -6.11 -0.78
N GLY A 50 4.98 -5.05 -1.57
CA GLY A 50 5.30 -3.72 -1.03
C GLY A 50 4.24 -3.19 -0.08
N THR A 51 2.97 -3.51 -0.33
CA THR A 51 1.83 -3.13 0.53
C THR A 51 1.86 -3.84 1.88
N LEU A 52 2.11 -5.14 1.90
CA LEU A 52 2.28 -5.89 3.16
C LEU A 52 3.54 -5.41 3.91
N PHE A 53 4.62 -5.14 3.18
CA PHE A 53 5.84 -4.62 3.77
C PHE A 53 5.60 -3.28 4.46
N ASP A 54 4.91 -2.34 3.79
CA ASP A 54 4.54 -1.04 4.35
C ASP A 54 3.75 -1.22 5.64
N TRP A 55 2.69 -1.99 5.59
CA TRP A 55 1.90 -2.30 6.78
C TRP A 55 2.75 -2.92 7.90
N ALA A 56 3.59 -3.90 7.59
CA ALA A 56 4.44 -4.57 8.57
C ALA A 56 5.50 -3.63 9.18
N ALA A 57 6.01 -2.66 8.41
CA ALA A 57 6.95 -1.67 8.91
C ALA A 57 6.37 -0.84 10.06
N TRP A 58 5.07 -0.57 10.04
CA TRP A 58 4.39 0.18 11.07
C TRP A 58 3.82 -0.68 12.20
N HIS A 59 3.22 -1.82 11.86
CA HIS A 59 2.41 -2.60 12.81
C HIS A 59 3.10 -3.87 13.32
N ARG A 60 3.96 -4.50 12.52
CA ARG A 60 4.59 -5.80 12.82
C ARG A 60 6.08 -5.85 12.45
N PRO A 61 6.91 -4.95 13.01
CA PRO A 61 8.34 -4.86 12.67
C PRO A 61 9.11 -6.15 12.86
N ARG A 62 8.69 -6.98 13.81
CA ARG A 62 9.31 -8.29 14.06
C ARG A 62 9.31 -9.17 12.80
N LEU A 63 8.27 -9.06 11.95
CA LEU A 63 8.23 -9.78 10.68
C LEU A 63 9.42 -9.38 9.80
N LEU A 64 9.62 -8.08 9.59
CA LEU A 64 10.70 -7.56 8.76
C LEU A 64 12.08 -7.83 9.37
N ASP A 65 12.22 -7.73 10.69
CA ASP A 65 13.47 -8.04 11.40
C ASP A 65 13.85 -9.52 11.25
N THR A 66 12.86 -10.43 11.27
CA THR A 66 13.08 -11.86 11.03
C THR A 66 13.52 -12.11 9.60
N ILE A 67 12.84 -11.52 8.61
CA ILE A 67 13.22 -11.58 7.18
C ILE A 67 14.64 -11.05 6.99
N ARG A 68 14.98 -9.91 7.58
CA ARG A 68 16.33 -9.30 7.49
C ARG A 68 17.42 -10.21 8.04
N ARG A 69 17.19 -10.84 9.20
CA ARG A 69 18.17 -11.78 9.80
C ARG A 69 18.39 -13.00 8.92
N MET A 70 17.31 -13.62 8.41
CA MET A 70 17.39 -14.81 7.56
C MET A 70 18.04 -14.50 6.21
N HIS A 71 17.75 -13.34 5.61
CA HIS A 71 18.43 -12.88 4.40
C HIS A 71 19.91 -12.64 4.67
N GLY A 72 20.25 -11.93 5.75
CA GLY A 72 21.64 -11.64 6.12
C GLY A 72 22.47 -12.89 6.44
N SER A 73 21.86 -13.99 6.90
CA SER A 73 22.51 -15.28 7.10
C SER A 73 22.70 -16.10 5.81
N GLY A 74 22.09 -15.67 4.70
CA GLY A 74 22.08 -16.39 3.40
C GLY A 74 21.15 -17.61 3.41
N GLN A 75 20.27 -17.75 4.38
CA GLN A 75 19.25 -18.78 4.40
C GLN A 75 18.10 -18.47 3.46
N LEU A 76 17.76 -17.19 3.34
CA LEU A 76 16.66 -16.66 2.56
C LEU A 76 17.16 -15.81 1.38
N GLU A 77 16.66 -16.09 0.18
CA GLU A 77 16.76 -15.20 -0.98
C GLU A 77 15.46 -14.42 -1.14
N LEU A 78 15.56 -13.08 -1.23
CA LEU A 78 14.42 -12.23 -1.53
C LEU A 78 14.21 -12.12 -3.04
N VAL A 79 12.93 -12.16 -3.43
CA VAL A 79 12.49 -12.12 -4.83
C VAL A 79 11.66 -10.85 -5.03
N ALA A 80 11.90 -10.14 -6.13
CA ALA A 80 11.14 -8.95 -6.49
C ALA A 80 9.78 -9.31 -7.10
N SER A 81 8.87 -8.36 -7.04
CA SER A 81 7.58 -8.37 -7.74
C SER A 81 7.23 -6.94 -8.16
N THR A 82 6.03 -6.70 -8.61
CA THR A 82 5.46 -5.34 -8.63
C THR A 82 5.06 -4.93 -7.21
N PHE A 83 5.08 -3.64 -6.91
CA PHE A 83 4.93 -3.12 -5.54
C PHE A 83 3.65 -3.63 -4.85
N SER A 84 2.51 -3.48 -5.50
CA SER A 84 1.20 -3.92 -4.99
C SER A 84 0.70 -5.20 -5.67
N ARG A 85 1.60 -5.98 -6.30
CA ARG A 85 1.28 -7.21 -7.01
C ARG A 85 0.24 -7.05 -8.12
N ASN A 86 0.22 -5.90 -8.79
CA ASN A 86 -0.63 -5.73 -9.96
C ASN A 86 -0.23 -6.70 -11.09
N ILE A 87 -1.21 -7.30 -11.74
CA ILE A 87 -0.96 -8.14 -12.93
C ILE A 87 -0.46 -7.23 -14.05
N LEU A 88 0.71 -7.57 -14.61
CA LEU A 88 1.44 -6.70 -15.54
C LEU A 88 0.62 -6.33 -16.78
N TYR A 89 -0.18 -7.25 -17.28
CA TYR A 89 -1.03 -7.05 -18.46
C TYR A 89 -2.06 -5.91 -18.31
N CYS A 90 -2.38 -5.56 -17.08
CA CYS A 90 -3.35 -4.51 -16.77
C CYS A 90 -2.73 -3.10 -16.73
N SER A 91 -1.42 -2.99 -16.80
CA SER A 91 -0.69 -1.74 -16.59
C SER A 91 0.17 -1.36 -17.80
N GLN A 92 0.39 -0.07 -17.98
CA GLN A 92 1.34 0.42 -18.99
C GLN A 92 2.78 0.02 -18.64
N ALA A 93 3.62 -0.24 -19.64
CA ALA A 93 5.01 -0.65 -19.45
C ALA A 93 5.82 0.28 -18.54
N ALA A 94 5.64 1.60 -18.64
CA ALA A 94 6.29 2.58 -17.78
C ALA A 94 5.84 2.45 -16.31
N THR A 95 4.57 2.23 -16.06
CA THR A 95 4.02 2.01 -14.71
C THR A 95 4.50 0.69 -14.12
N VAL A 96 4.61 -0.37 -14.95
CA VAL A 96 5.21 -1.65 -14.52
C VAL A 96 6.67 -1.45 -14.11
N ALA A 97 7.46 -0.74 -14.92
CA ALA A 97 8.85 -0.44 -14.61
C ALA A 97 8.99 0.35 -13.29
N ASP A 98 8.16 1.37 -13.08
CA ASP A 98 8.13 2.13 -11.84
C ASP A 98 7.73 1.24 -10.65
N SER A 99 6.73 0.37 -10.81
CA SER A 99 6.27 -0.55 -9.76
C SER A 99 7.37 -1.51 -9.32
N ILE A 100 8.10 -2.10 -10.27
CA ILE A 100 9.26 -2.97 -9.98
C ILE A 100 10.36 -2.16 -9.29
N ARG A 101 10.69 -0.97 -9.80
CA ARG A 101 11.71 -0.09 -9.23
C ARG A 101 11.40 0.24 -7.77
N PHE A 102 10.19 0.69 -7.46
CA PHE A 102 9.79 1.02 -6.09
C PHE A 102 9.87 -0.20 -5.16
N HIS A 103 9.48 -1.38 -5.64
CA HIS A 103 9.61 -2.60 -4.84
C HIS A 103 11.07 -2.97 -4.57
N MET A 104 11.92 -2.91 -5.58
CA MET A 104 13.36 -3.17 -5.41
C MET A 104 14.03 -2.15 -4.49
N ASP A 105 13.69 -0.86 -4.61
CA ASP A 105 14.20 0.20 -3.75
C ASP A 105 13.78 -0.02 -2.29
N LEU A 106 12.53 -0.42 -2.06
CA LEU A 106 12.01 -0.78 -0.74
C LEU A 106 12.85 -1.89 -0.08
N LEU A 107 13.08 -2.98 -0.82
CA LEU A 107 13.86 -4.12 -0.33
C LEU A 107 15.33 -3.76 -0.09
N ALA A 108 15.93 -2.99 -0.99
CA ALA A 108 17.31 -2.55 -0.86
C ALA A 108 17.52 -1.64 0.36
N LYS A 109 16.70 -0.62 0.52
CA LYS A 109 16.84 0.38 1.58
C LYS A 109 16.52 -0.20 2.97
N ASN A 110 15.49 -1.04 3.06
CA ASN A 110 15.01 -1.53 4.34
C ASN A 110 15.61 -2.87 4.77
N LEU A 111 15.96 -3.74 3.83
CA LEU A 111 16.49 -5.08 4.12
C LEU A 111 17.94 -5.29 3.64
N GLY A 112 18.50 -4.33 2.89
CA GLY A 112 19.81 -4.48 2.25
C GLY A 112 19.82 -5.53 1.14
N ALA A 113 18.65 -5.85 0.57
CA ALA A 113 18.48 -6.91 -0.41
C ALA A 113 18.48 -6.36 -1.84
N HIS A 114 19.15 -7.07 -2.74
CA HIS A 114 19.19 -6.77 -4.18
C HIS A 114 18.69 -7.99 -4.97
N PRO A 115 17.38 -8.16 -5.10
CA PRO A 115 16.80 -9.30 -5.79
C PRO A 115 17.30 -9.45 -7.22
N ARG A 116 17.43 -10.69 -7.67
CA ARG A 116 17.76 -11.04 -9.06
C ARG A 116 16.62 -11.78 -9.75
N GLY A 117 15.65 -12.25 -8.98
CA GLY A 117 14.46 -12.93 -9.46
C GLY A 117 13.22 -12.06 -9.39
N PHE A 118 12.27 -12.36 -10.27
CA PHE A 118 10.97 -11.73 -10.34
C PHE A 118 9.86 -12.78 -10.20
N LEU A 119 8.98 -12.60 -9.22
CA LEU A 119 7.75 -13.37 -9.12
C LEU A 119 6.63 -12.58 -9.78
N ASN A 120 6.11 -13.11 -10.88
CA ASN A 120 5.03 -12.49 -11.64
C ASN A 120 3.71 -12.62 -10.86
N PRO A 121 3.06 -11.51 -10.51
CA PRO A 121 1.78 -11.54 -9.79
C PRO A 121 0.71 -12.33 -10.55
N GLY A 122 -0.08 -13.12 -9.80
CA GLY A 122 -1.11 -13.98 -10.39
C GLY A 122 -0.59 -15.08 -11.31
N LYS A 123 0.71 -15.09 -11.60
CA LYS A 123 1.37 -15.99 -12.57
C LYS A 123 0.81 -15.89 -14.01
N VAL A 124 0.07 -14.83 -14.32
CA VAL A 124 -0.35 -14.53 -15.70
C VAL A 124 0.86 -14.04 -16.47
N TRP A 125 1.27 -14.74 -17.51
CA TRP A 125 2.51 -14.48 -18.20
C TRP A 125 2.30 -14.04 -19.65
N SER A 126 3.00 -12.99 -20.06
CA SER A 126 3.25 -12.67 -21.45
C SER A 126 4.75 -12.44 -21.69
N HIS A 127 5.21 -12.89 -22.84
CA HIS A 127 6.60 -12.73 -23.27
C HIS A 127 7.01 -11.25 -23.40
N GLU A 128 6.03 -10.37 -23.59
CA GLU A 128 6.19 -8.92 -23.66
C GLU A 128 6.66 -8.28 -22.35
N TYR A 129 6.61 -9.00 -21.21
CA TYR A 129 7.09 -8.49 -19.92
C TYR A 129 8.61 -8.54 -19.76
N ILE A 130 9.30 -9.32 -20.61
CA ILE A 130 10.76 -9.51 -20.53
C ILE A 130 11.52 -8.18 -20.51
N PRO A 131 11.24 -7.19 -21.39
CA PRO A 131 11.95 -5.93 -21.40
C PRO A 131 11.84 -5.15 -20.07
N GLN A 132 10.68 -5.14 -19.42
CA GLN A 132 10.46 -4.42 -18.16
C GLN A 132 11.21 -5.12 -17.01
N ILE A 133 11.17 -6.44 -16.96
CA ILE A 133 11.81 -7.26 -15.93
C ILE A 133 13.33 -7.19 -16.08
N ALA A 134 13.83 -7.47 -17.27
CA ALA A 134 15.28 -7.41 -17.56
C ALA A 134 15.84 -5.98 -17.44
N GLY A 135 15.06 -4.97 -17.88
CA GLY A 135 15.41 -3.56 -17.75
C GLY A 135 15.58 -3.09 -16.30
N ALA A 136 14.91 -3.75 -15.35
CA ALA A 136 15.08 -3.55 -13.92
C ALA A 136 16.33 -4.28 -13.35
N GLY A 137 17.10 -5.01 -14.17
CA GLY A 137 18.29 -5.75 -13.76
C GLY A 137 17.99 -7.13 -13.16
N LEU A 138 16.79 -7.64 -13.36
CA LEU A 138 16.38 -8.96 -12.90
C LEU A 138 16.77 -10.03 -13.93
N GLU A 139 17.20 -11.20 -13.45
CA GLU A 139 17.86 -12.24 -14.27
C GLU A 139 16.92 -13.42 -14.57
N TRP A 140 15.91 -13.65 -13.73
CA TRP A 140 15.01 -14.77 -13.90
C TRP A 140 13.58 -14.46 -13.43
N THR A 141 12.65 -15.23 -13.96
CA THR A 141 11.25 -15.26 -13.52
C THR A 141 10.71 -16.67 -13.44
N LEU A 142 9.58 -16.83 -12.75
CA LEU A 142 8.85 -18.08 -12.62
C LEU A 142 7.53 -17.99 -13.38
N VAL A 143 7.24 -18.99 -14.21
CA VAL A 143 5.95 -19.13 -14.91
C VAL A 143 5.30 -20.47 -14.55
N ASP A 144 3.97 -20.50 -14.63
CA ASP A 144 3.21 -21.74 -14.43
C ASP A 144 3.51 -22.75 -15.53
N GLU A 145 3.63 -24.02 -15.18
CA GLU A 145 3.86 -25.13 -16.14
C GLU A 145 2.84 -25.17 -17.27
N ARG A 146 1.58 -24.82 -16.99
CA ARG A 146 0.51 -24.75 -17.98
C ARG A 146 0.83 -23.81 -19.13
N VAL A 147 1.47 -22.66 -18.83
CA VAL A 147 1.89 -21.68 -19.85
C VAL A 147 2.83 -22.31 -20.88
N LEU A 148 3.84 -23.05 -20.41
CA LEU A 148 4.75 -23.74 -21.32
C LEU A 148 4.09 -24.88 -22.08
N ARG A 149 3.26 -25.68 -21.40
CA ARG A 149 2.52 -26.79 -22.03
C ARG A 149 1.53 -26.30 -23.08
N GLY A 150 0.83 -25.21 -22.80
CA GLY A 150 -0.07 -24.53 -23.75
C GLY A 150 0.66 -24.06 -25.01
N SER A 151 1.94 -23.73 -24.89
CA SER A 151 2.81 -23.36 -26.02
C SER A 151 3.50 -24.56 -26.68
N GLY A 152 3.10 -25.80 -26.38
CA GLY A 152 3.61 -27.02 -27.00
C GLY A 152 4.89 -27.60 -26.37
N ILE A 153 5.33 -27.08 -25.24
CA ILE A 153 6.51 -27.56 -24.53
C ILE A 153 6.09 -28.61 -23.50
N HIS A 154 6.22 -29.89 -23.86
CA HIS A 154 5.78 -31.01 -23.00
C HIS A 154 6.93 -31.82 -22.38
N LYS A 155 8.17 -31.57 -22.81
CA LYS A 155 9.37 -32.28 -22.30
C LYS A 155 10.31 -31.32 -21.61
N LYS A 156 11.02 -31.82 -20.61
CA LYS A 156 12.00 -31.05 -19.84
C LYS A 156 11.39 -29.74 -19.31
N VAL A 157 10.15 -29.77 -18.86
CA VAL A 157 9.41 -28.56 -18.48
C VAL A 157 10.12 -27.81 -17.36
N ASN A 158 10.73 -28.53 -16.43
CA ASN A 158 11.46 -27.97 -15.27
C ASN A 158 12.89 -27.49 -15.59
N CYS A 159 13.37 -27.62 -16.84
CA CYS A 159 14.66 -27.06 -17.22
C CYS A 159 14.56 -25.54 -17.42
N PRO A 160 15.54 -24.75 -16.92
CA PRO A 160 15.56 -23.31 -17.14
C PRO A 160 15.73 -23.01 -18.63
N ARG A 161 15.02 -21.99 -19.10
CA ARG A 161 15.01 -21.55 -20.52
C ARG A 161 15.30 -20.08 -20.64
N ARG A 162 15.96 -19.69 -21.73
CA ARG A 162 16.14 -18.29 -22.09
C ARG A 162 14.93 -17.81 -22.88
N GLY A 163 14.23 -16.80 -22.36
CA GLY A 163 13.26 -16.01 -23.09
C GLY A 163 13.88 -14.72 -23.60
N VAL A 164 13.53 -14.30 -24.80
CA VAL A 164 14.09 -13.08 -25.43
C VAL A 164 12.95 -12.28 -26.04
N SER A 165 12.85 -11.01 -25.68
CA SER A 165 11.92 -10.04 -26.25
C SER A 165 12.60 -8.69 -26.37
N ASP A 166 12.40 -8.00 -27.50
CA ASP A 166 12.99 -6.68 -27.79
C ASP A 166 14.49 -6.55 -27.50
N GLY A 167 15.25 -7.63 -27.76
CA GLY A 167 16.69 -7.67 -27.53
C GLY A 167 17.11 -7.83 -26.06
N GLN A 168 16.17 -7.92 -25.14
CA GLN A 168 16.41 -8.24 -23.74
C GLN A 168 16.22 -9.75 -23.50
N GLU A 169 16.95 -10.27 -22.51
CA GLU A 169 16.95 -11.70 -22.19
C GLU A 169 16.72 -11.93 -20.69
N ILE A 170 15.94 -12.96 -20.36
CA ILE A 170 15.70 -13.40 -18.99
C ILE A 170 15.66 -14.94 -18.94
N THR A 171 16.05 -15.52 -17.81
CA THR A 171 15.86 -16.97 -17.57
C THR A 171 14.43 -17.22 -17.07
N ILE A 172 13.71 -18.09 -17.77
CA ILE A 172 12.37 -18.52 -17.38
C ILE A 172 12.47 -19.88 -16.69
N LEU A 173 12.00 -19.94 -15.47
CA LEU A 173 11.83 -21.13 -14.63
C LEU A 173 10.36 -21.54 -14.63
N THR A 174 10.08 -22.77 -14.23
CA THR A 174 8.74 -23.31 -14.25
C THR A 174 8.33 -23.73 -12.84
N ASP A 175 7.13 -23.30 -12.43
CA ASP A 175 6.41 -23.86 -11.30
C ASP A 175 5.71 -25.15 -11.73
N SER A 176 6.07 -26.26 -11.12
CA SER A 176 5.47 -27.57 -11.45
C SER A 176 4.16 -27.77 -10.71
N LEU A 177 3.05 -27.79 -11.44
CA LEU A 177 1.70 -27.97 -10.85
C LEU A 177 1.60 -29.25 -10.01
N ALA A 178 1.93 -30.39 -10.61
CA ALA A 178 1.83 -31.68 -9.93
C ALA A 178 2.82 -31.78 -8.75
N GLY A 179 4.01 -31.18 -8.89
CA GLY A 179 4.99 -31.13 -7.85
C GLY A 179 4.58 -30.24 -6.68
N THR A 180 4.07 -29.04 -6.98
CA THR A 180 3.55 -28.11 -5.97
C THR A 180 2.36 -28.72 -5.23
N ALA A 181 1.42 -29.36 -5.93
CA ALA A 181 0.29 -30.06 -5.32
C ALA A 181 0.74 -31.23 -4.44
N GLY A 182 1.69 -32.06 -4.94
CA GLY A 182 2.25 -33.18 -4.16
C GLY A 182 3.02 -32.75 -2.92
N PHE A 183 3.78 -31.63 -3.01
CA PHE A 183 4.47 -31.06 -1.88
C PHE A 183 3.48 -30.51 -0.85
N HIS A 184 2.46 -29.80 -1.32
CA HIS A 184 1.40 -29.28 -0.46
C HIS A 184 0.65 -30.41 0.27
N ASP A 185 0.26 -31.48 -0.44
CA ASP A 185 -0.38 -32.64 0.19
C ASP A 185 0.53 -33.31 1.24
N ALA A 186 1.82 -33.42 0.94
CA ALA A 186 2.80 -33.99 1.87
C ALA A 186 2.96 -33.13 3.14
N VAL A 187 2.79 -31.81 3.06
CA VAL A 187 2.79 -30.92 4.23
C VAL A 187 1.43 -30.96 4.93
N ALA A 188 0.33 -30.80 4.22
CA ALA A 188 -1.01 -30.72 4.79
C ALA A 188 -1.35 -31.98 5.60
N HIS A 189 -0.91 -33.15 5.13
CA HIS A 189 -1.18 -34.47 5.74
C HIS A 189 0.12 -35.23 6.05
N PHE A 190 1.07 -34.59 6.69
CA PHE A 190 2.42 -35.09 6.83
C PHE A 190 2.46 -36.54 7.38
N SER A 191 3.12 -37.41 6.60
CA SER A 191 3.57 -38.73 6.99
C SER A 191 4.85 -39.10 6.25
N LEU A 192 5.66 -40.02 6.81
CA LEU A 192 6.87 -40.47 6.13
C LEU A 192 6.58 -41.12 4.78
N SER A 193 5.45 -41.82 4.64
CA SER A 193 5.07 -42.42 3.36
C SER A 193 4.74 -41.39 2.27
N ARG A 194 4.10 -40.27 2.63
CA ARG A 194 3.86 -39.18 1.71
C ARG A 194 5.14 -38.45 1.33
N TYR A 195 6.02 -38.23 2.30
CA TYR A 195 7.36 -37.70 2.05
C TYR A 195 8.14 -38.56 1.05
N GLU A 196 8.20 -39.87 1.25
CA GLU A 196 8.90 -40.77 0.34
C GLU A 196 8.24 -40.81 -1.06
N ALA A 197 6.92 -40.75 -1.15
CA ALA A 197 6.21 -40.66 -2.42
C ALA A 197 6.59 -39.36 -3.17
N LEU A 198 6.68 -38.24 -2.46
CA LEU A 198 7.15 -36.98 -3.03
C LEU A 198 8.60 -37.09 -3.55
N VAL A 199 9.50 -37.63 -2.75
CA VAL A 199 10.91 -37.81 -3.14
C VAL A 199 11.04 -38.72 -4.37
N GLN A 200 10.26 -39.80 -4.43
CA GLN A 200 10.23 -40.67 -5.61
C GLN A 200 9.75 -39.90 -6.85
N TYR A 201 8.70 -39.11 -6.74
CA TYR A 201 8.20 -38.27 -7.82
C TYR A 201 9.26 -37.27 -8.30
N LEU A 202 9.96 -36.61 -7.38
CA LEU A 202 11.07 -35.70 -7.70
C LEU A 202 12.22 -36.41 -8.41
N ALA A 203 12.51 -37.66 -8.03
CA ALA A 203 13.54 -38.48 -8.70
C ALA A 203 13.11 -38.85 -10.14
N GLU A 204 11.84 -39.13 -10.38
CA GLU A 204 11.29 -39.34 -11.72
C GLU A 204 11.41 -38.08 -12.59
N LEU A 205 11.03 -36.92 -12.06
CA LEU A 205 11.21 -35.63 -12.75
C LEU A 205 12.68 -35.33 -13.07
N ARG A 206 13.60 -35.64 -12.14
CA ARG A 206 15.05 -35.49 -12.36
C ARG A 206 15.55 -36.38 -13.50
N ASN A 207 15.04 -37.59 -13.63
CA ASN A 207 15.38 -38.48 -14.74
C ASN A 207 14.92 -37.92 -16.09
N GLU A 208 13.75 -37.28 -16.15
CA GLU A 208 13.23 -36.62 -17.35
C GLU A 208 13.97 -35.30 -17.66
N SER A 209 14.39 -34.59 -16.64
CA SER A 209 15.01 -33.26 -16.71
C SER A 209 16.27 -33.20 -15.85
N PRO A 210 17.41 -33.77 -16.29
CA PRO A 210 18.63 -33.84 -15.48
C PRO A 210 19.18 -32.48 -15.04
N ASP A 211 18.97 -31.45 -15.84
CA ASP A 211 19.38 -30.06 -15.56
C ASP A 211 18.22 -29.21 -14.98
N GLY A 212 17.14 -29.87 -14.56
CA GLY A 212 15.93 -29.22 -14.08
C GLY A 212 16.03 -28.78 -12.62
N LEU A 213 15.28 -27.73 -12.28
CA LEU A 213 14.98 -27.29 -10.93
C LEU A 213 13.53 -27.68 -10.59
N PHE A 214 13.35 -28.36 -9.48
CA PHE A 214 12.00 -28.49 -8.94
C PHE A 214 11.69 -27.24 -8.11
N THR A 215 10.59 -26.56 -8.44
CA THR A 215 10.16 -25.35 -7.73
C THR A 215 8.78 -25.58 -7.12
N TYR A 216 8.72 -25.51 -5.79
CA TYR A 216 7.49 -25.31 -5.05
C TYR A 216 7.25 -23.82 -4.93
N CYS A 217 6.18 -23.30 -5.52
CA CYS A 217 5.83 -21.88 -5.45
C CYS A 217 4.37 -21.72 -5.01
N GLU A 218 4.18 -21.21 -3.81
CA GLU A 218 2.84 -21.09 -3.22
C GLU A 218 2.72 -19.84 -2.35
N HIS A 219 1.48 -19.42 -2.13
CA HIS A 219 1.17 -18.39 -1.16
C HIS A 219 1.49 -18.88 0.25
N ALA A 220 2.20 -18.06 1.03
CA ALA A 220 2.53 -18.38 2.42
C ALA A 220 1.27 -18.57 3.28
N GLU A 221 0.19 -17.87 2.94
CA GLU A 221 -1.12 -17.91 3.60
C GLU A 221 -1.72 -19.32 3.64
N ARG A 222 -1.36 -20.17 2.69
CA ARG A 222 -1.71 -21.60 2.68
C ARG A 222 -1.08 -22.37 3.86
N SER A 223 -0.06 -21.82 4.49
CA SER A 223 0.64 -22.43 5.63
C SER A 223 0.06 -22.03 7.00
N GLY A 224 -1.22 -21.74 7.09
CA GLY A 224 -1.88 -21.46 8.37
C GLY A 224 -3.12 -20.59 8.26
N LEU A 225 -3.10 -19.52 7.48
CA LEU A 225 -4.22 -18.58 7.40
C LEU A 225 -5.46 -19.24 6.79
N TRP A 226 -5.33 -19.91 5.65
CA TRP A 226 -6.49 -20.52 4.99
C TRP A 226 -7.13 -21.62 5.83
N GLN A 227 -6.33 -22.47 6.52
CA GLN A 227 -6.84 -23.47 7.42
C GLN A 227 -7.60 -22.87 8.62
N TYR A 228 -7.12 -21.72 9.11
CA TYR A 228 -7.81 -20.97 10.16
C TYR A 228 -9.16 -20.42 9.70
N LEU A 229 -9.27 -19.98 8.46
CA LEU A 229 -10.48 -19.42 7.88
C LEU A 229 -11.52 -20.48 7.51
N GLU A 230 -11.08 -21.67 7.11
CA GLU A 230 -11.94 -22.80 6.73
C GLU A 230 -12.64 -23.46 7.95
N GLN A 231 -12.49 -22.93 9.15
CA GLN A 231 -13.10 -23.34 10.42
C GLN A 231 -12.75 -24.76 10.92
N ASP A 232 -12.27 -25.66 10.07
CA ASP A 232 -11.93 -27.05 10.39
C ASP A 232 -10.42 -27.28 10.59
N GLY A 233 -9.59 -26.29 10.30
CA GLY A 233 -8.14 -26.38 10.34
C GLY A 233 -7.50 -25.68 11.55
N ASP A 234 -6.59 -26.38 12.23
CA ASP A 234 -5.70 -25.79 13.23
C ASP A 234 -4.40 -25.32 12.55
N PRO A 235 -4.15 -23.99 12.44
CA PRO A 235 -2.90 -23.47 11.84
C PRO A 235 -1.65 -24.07 12.47
N LYS A 236 -1.68 -24.33 13.78
CA LYS A 236 -0.55 -24.93 14.50
C LYS A 236 -0.22 -26.34 14.01
N THR A 237 -1.19 -27.06 13.46
CA THR A 237 -0.97 -28.38 12.89
C THR A 237 -0.16 -28.29 11.60
N ILE A 238 -0.49 -27.35 10.70
CA ILE A 238 0.27 -27.14 9.47
C ILE A 238 1.69 -26.67 9.76
N ILE A 239 1.87 -25.77 10.71
CA ILE A 239 3.20 -25.30 11.14
C ILE A 239 4.05 -26.48 11.70
N LYS A 240 3.47 -27.38 12.50
CA LYS A 240 4.15 -28.60 12.96
C LYS A 240 4.49 -29.57 11.81
N HIS A 241 3.66 -29.63 10.80
CA HIS A 241 3.93 -30.42 9.61
C HIS A 241 5.10 -29.85 8.81
N TRP A 242 5.19 -28.52 8.68
CA TRP A 242 6.36 -27.86 8.11
C TRP A 242 7.64 -28.21 8.87
N ASP A 243 7.64 -28.10 10.20
CA ASP A 243 8.80 -28.48 11.03
C ASP A 243 9.26 -29.92 10.74
N ARG A 244 8.31 -30.87 10.65
CA ARG A 244 8.62 -32.28 10.32
C ARG A 244 9.13 -32.42 8.88
N MET A 245 8.52 -31.71 7.93
CA MET A 245 8.94 -31.71 6.52
C MET A 245 10.38 -31.21 6.39
N LEU A 246 10.69 -30.06 7.00
CA LEU A 246 12.03 -29.48 6.97
C LEU A 246 13.05 -30.38 7.65
N THR A 247 12.68 -31.05 8.78
CA THR A 247 13.52 -32.05 9.42
C THR A 247 13.88 -33.21 8.47
N GLN A 248 12.95 -33.68 7.65
CA GLN A 248 13.24 -34.73 6.66
C GLN A 248 14.12 -34.20 5.54
N LEU A 249 13.80 -33.00 4.98
CA LEU A 249 14.59 -32.38 3.94
C LEU A 249 16.06 -32.15 4.35
N GLU A 250 16.32 -31.71 5.58
CA GLU A 250 17.70 -31.56 6.09
C GLU A 250 18.48 -32.86 6.19
N ARG A 251 17.79 -33.97 6.47
CA ARG A 251 18.41 -35.30 6.64
C ARG A 251 18.55 -36.07 5.35
N ASP A 252 17.80 -35.71 4.33
CA ASP A 252 17.75 -36.47 3.08
C ASP A 252 18.90 -36.09 2.15
N GLU A 253 19.86 -36.99 2.01
CA GLU A 253 21.02 -36.80 1.14
C GLU A 253 20.66 -36.79 -0.36
N ARG A 254 19.44 -37.19 -0.74
CA ARG A 254 18.96 -37.19 -2.14
C ARG A 254 18.58 -35.79 -2.61
N LEU A 255 18.24 -34.90 -1.68
CA LEU A 255 17.71 -33.58 -1.97
C LEU A 255 18.66 -32.45 -1.56
N GLU A 256 18.57 -31.31 -2.23
CA GLU A 256 19.25 -30.06 -1.86
C GLU A 256 18.27 -28.91 -1.99
N THR A 257 17.96 -28.22 -0.89
CA THR A 257 17.19 -26.98 -0.97
C THR A 257 18.07 -25.83 -1.40
N VAL A 258 17.59 -24.97 -2.32
CA VAL A 258 18.41 -23.95 -2.97
C VAL A 258 17.77 -22.56 -2.98
N CYS A 259 18.61 -21.54 -2.89
CA CYS A 259 18.28 -20.20 -3.37
C CYS A 259 18.40 -20.20 -4.91
N ILE A 260 17.39 -19.73 -5.60
CA ILE A 260 17.25 -19.88 -7.07
C ILE A 260 18.41 -19.20 -7.81
N THR A 261 18.73 -17.95 -7.49
CA THR A 261 19.82 -17.21 -8.14
C THR A 261 21.17 -17.94 -7.95
N THR A 262 21.44 -18.40 -6.71
CA THR A 262 22.67 -19.15 -6.42
C THR A 262 22.77 -20.44 -7.23
N TRP A 263 21.64 -21.14 -7.40
CA TRP A 263 21.58 -22.35 -8.22
C TRP A 263 21.79 -22.04 -9.70
N LEU A 264 21.13 -21.00 -10.25
CA LEU A 264 21.26 -20.59 -11.65
C LEU A 264 22.70 -20.21 -12.01
N HIS A 265 23.42 -19.50 -11.13
CA HIS A 265 24.80 -19.10 -11.39
C HIS A 265 25.78 -20.29 -11.53
N ARG A 266 25.42 -21.46 -11.03
CA ARG A 266 26.22 -22.70 -11.19
C ARG A 266 25.66 -23.65 -12.24
N THR A 267 24.49 -23.32 -12.83
CA THR A 267 23.78 -24.14 -13.80
C THR A 267 23.88 -23.53 -15.19
N LYS A 268 24.15 -24.34 -16.22
CA LYS A 268 24.13 -23.88 -17.59
C LYS A 268 22.71 -23.93 -18.15
N VAL A 269 22.22 -22.79 -18.58
CA VAL A 269 20.93 -22.69 -19.28
C VAL A 269 21.14 -22.98 -20.76
N HIS A 270 20.74 -24.15 -21.23
CA HIS A 270 20.93 -24.61 -22.62
C HIS A 270 19.68 -24.43 -23.48
N GLU A 271 18.53 -24.56 -22.88
CA GLU A 271 17.25 -24.48 -23.58
C GLU A 271 16.90 -23.01 -23.87
N ARG A 272 16.35 -22.76 -25.05
CA ARG A 272 15.84 -21.44 -25.46
C ARG A 272 14.40 -21.57 -25.90
N LEU A 273 13.60 -20.56 -25.59
CA LEU A 273 12.26 -20.43 -26.15
C LEU A 273 12.39 -19.86 -27.57
N GLU A 274 11.93 -20.64 -28.56
CA GLU A 274 11.99 -20.25 -29.96
C GLU A 274 10.79 -19.41 -30.39
N THR A 275 9.72 -19.46 -29.60
CA THR A 275 8.49 -18.70 -29.82
C THR A 275 8.10 -17.98 -28.53
N SER A 276 7.36 -16.89 -28.67
CA SER A 276 6.69 -16.25 -27.53
C SER A 276 5.75 -17.25 -26.85
N VAL A 277 5.73 -17.19 -25.54
CA VAL A 277 4.82 -17.96 -24.71
C VAL A 277 3.98 -16.99 -23.88
N ASP A 278 2.66 -17.18 -23.92
CA ASP A 278 1.69 -16.38 -23.19
C ASP A 278 0.67 -17.33 -22.57
N GLY A 279 0.16 -17.01 -21.40
CA GLY A 279 -0.85 -17.84 -20.74
C GLY A 279 -1.10 -17.47 -19.29
N GLU A 280 -2.08 -18.13 -18.75
CA GLU A 280 -2.53 -18.00 -17.38
C GLU A 280 -2.29 -19.28 -16.57
N PRO A 281 -2.19 -19.21 -15.23
CA PRO A 281 -2.07 -20.39 -14.39
C PRO A 281 -3.39 -21.15 -14.30
N GLU A 282 -3.31 -22.40 -13.82
CA GLU A 282 -4.46 -23.27 -13.67
C GLU A 282 -5.58 -22.68 -12.82
N TRP A 283 -5.23 -22.07 -11.70
CA TRP A 283 -6.22 -21.49 -10.78
C TRP A 283 -7.04 -20.35 -11.39
N ILE A 284 -6.45 -19.52 -12.24
CA ILE A 284 -7.19 -18.49 -12.99
C ILE A 284 -8.12 -19.13 -13.99
N ALA A 285 -7.63 -20.11 -14.76
CA ALA A 285 -8.47 -20.82 -15.72
C ALA A 285 -9.66 -21.53 -15.05
N GLU A 286 -9.46 -22.11 -13.88
CA GLU A 286 -10.54 -22.72 -13.10
C GLU A 286 -11.60 -21.69 -12.70
N VAL A 287 -11.20 -20.47 -12.26
CA VAL A 287 -12.13 -19.40 -11.90
C VAL A 287 -13.03 -19.01 -13.08
N PHE A 288 -12.50 -18.96 -14.31
CA PHE A 288 -13.32 -18.72 -15.51
C PHE A 288 -14.29 -19.86 -15.83
N ALA A 289 -13.98 -21.08 -15.40
CA ALA A 289 -14.82 -22.25 -15.61
C ALA A 289 -15.93 -22.41 -14.54
N ILE A 290 -15.84 -21.77 -13.39
CA ILE A 290 -16.81 -21.91 -12.31
C ILE A 290 -18.12 -21.17 -12.64
N PRO A 291 -19.28 -21.86 -12.74
CA PRO A 291 -20.56 -21.22 -12.98
C PRO A 291 -20.95 -20.24 -11.85
N GLY A 292 -21.54 -19.11 -12.22
CA GLY A 292 -21.98 -18.10 -11.27
C GLY A 292 -20.91 -17.07 -10.90
N THR A 293 -19.66 -17.25 -11.33
CA THR A 293 -18.68 -16.18 -11.22
C THR A 293 -18.94 -15.11 -12.28
N ARG A 294 -18.65 -13.86 -11.96
CA ARG A 294 -18.79 -12.74 -12.92
C ARG A 294 -17.99 -12.95 -14.21
N TRP A 295 -16.89 -13.66 -14.14
CA TRP A 295 -16.05 -13.99 -15.28
C TRP A 295 -16.69 -15.04 -16.19
N ASN A 296 -17.25 -16.10 -15.62
CA ASN A 296 -17.97 -17.13 -16.35
C ASN A 296 -19.26 -16.59 -16.97
N GLU A 297 -20.06 -15.83 -16.22
CA GLU A 297 -21.30 -15.21 -16.70
C GLU A 297 -21.05 -14.15 -17.78
N GLY A 298 -19.90 -13.49 -17.77
CA GLY A 298 -19.46 -12.57 -18.81
C GLY A 298 -19.07 -13.25 -20.12
N GLY A 299 -18.92 -14.58 -20.12
CA GLY A 299 -18.59 -15.38 -21.30
C GLY A 299 -17.14 -15.25 -21.77
N PHE A 300 -16.23 -14.81 -20.92
CA PHE A 300 -14.82 -14.69 -21.23
C PHE A 300 -14.13 -16.06 -21.23
N ARG A 301 -13.23 -16.28 -22.18
CA ARG A 301 -12.53 -17.55 -22.38
C ARG A 301 -11.37 -17.78 -21.41
N ASP A 302 -10.65 -16.69 -21.12
CA ASP A 302 -9.42 -16.66 -20.36
C ASP A 302 -9.18 -15.25 -19.80
N TRP A 303 -8.11 -15.10 -19.02
CA TRP A 303 -7.71 -13.81 -18.44
C TRP A 303 -7.47 -12.73 -19.51
N PHE A 304 -6.83 -13.06 -20.62
CA PHE A 304 -6.50 -12.08 -21.66
C PHE A 304 -7.77 -11.58 -22.36
N ASP A 305 -8.71 -12.49 -22.65
CA ASP A 305 -10.02 -12.16 -23.21
C ASP A 305 -10.81 -11.24 -22.26
N PHE A 306 -10.80 -11.55 -20.96
CA PHE A 306 -11.39 -10.70 -19.92
C PHE A 306 -10.71 -9.34 -19.85
N ALA A 307 -9.38 -9.31 -19.76
CA ALA A 307 -8.61 -8.08 -19.65
C ALA A 307 -8.78 -7.16 -20.87
N GLU A 308 -9.00 -7.73 -22.06
CA GLU A 308 -9.16 -6.97 -23.30
C GLU A 308 -10.59 -6.47 -23.51
N HIS A 309 -11.59 -7.29 -23.18
CA HIS A 309 -12.97 -7.06 -23.61
C HIS A 309 -13.96 -6.72 -22.50
N SER A 310 -13.62 -6.95 -21.21
CA SER A 310 -14.52 -6.57 -20.13
C SER A 310 -14.62 -5.04 -19.97
N SER A 311 -15.80 -4.54 -19.62
CA SER A 311 -16.01 -3.12 -19.34
C SER A 311 -15.24 -2.67 -18.10
N GLU A 312 -15.13 -3.54 -17.09
CA GLU A 312 -14.39 -3.28 -15.85
C GLU A 312 -12.90 -3.07 -16.10
N MET A 313 -12.29 -3.97 -16.90
CA MET A 313 -10.87 -3.87 -17.23
C MET A 313 -10.56 -2.71 -18.15
N ARG A 314 -11.50 -2.36 -19.06
CA ARG A 314 -11.38 -1.14 -19.87
C ARG A 314 -11.35 0.09 -19.00
N TYR A 315 -12.30 0.22 -18.09
CA TYR A 315 -12.35 1.33 -17.15
C TYR A 315 -11.06 1.42 -16.31
N PHE A 316 -10.59 0.30 -15.78
CA PHE A 316 -9.35 0.23 -15.02
C PHE A 316 -8.15 0.71 -15.83
N ARG A 317 -7.96 0.20 -17.05
CA ARG A 317 -6.84 0.59 -17.93
C ARG A 317 -6.92 2.07 -18.33
N GLU A 318 -8.09 2.56 -18.70
CA GLU A 318 -8.29 3.96 -19.07
C GLU A 318 -8.00 4.90 -17.90
N PHE A 319 -8.48 4.58 -16.70
CA PHE A 319 -8.25 5.34 -15.49
C PHE A 319 -6.74 5.46 -15.16
N TYR A 320 -6.03 4.35 -15.12
CA TYR A 320 -4.59 4.38 -14.83
C TYR A 320 -3.78 5.00 -15.98
N ALA A 321 -4.20 4.81 -17.22
CA ALA A 321 -3.56 5.44 -18.37
C ALA A 321 -3.72 6.97 -18.36
N GLU A 322 -4.86 7.48 -17.96
CA GLU A 322 -5.10 8.91 -17.80
C GLU A 322 -4.19 9.51 -16.73
N LEU A 323 -4.16 8.91 -15.54
CA LEU A 323 -3.28 9.37 -14.45
C LEU A 323 -1.80 9.32 -14.84
N ALA A 324 -1.35 8.22 -15.46
CA ALA A 324 0.02 8.09 -15.95
C ALA A 324 0.35 9.15 -17.01
N GLY A 325 -0.60 9.45 -17.90
CA GLY A 325 -0.49 10.52 -18.90
C GLY A 325 -0.35 11.90 -18.26
N ARG A 326 -1.13 12.20 -17.23
CA ARG A 326 -1.02 13.46 -16.45
C ARG A 326 0.36 13.61 -15.81
N ILE A 327 0.87 12.55 -15.18
CA ILE A 327 2.20 12.51 -14.57
C ILE A 327 3.30 12.73 -15.63
N ALA A 328 3.20 12.05 -16.78
CA ALA A 328 4.15 12.19 -17.87
C ALA A 328 4.16 13.62 -18.47
N ASN A 329 2.99 14.25 -18.59
CA ASN A 329 2.86 15.63 -19.03
C ASN A 329 3.53 16.60 -18.06
N ALA A 330 3.32 16.45 -16.75
CA ALA A 330 3.98 17.26 -15.73
C ALA A 330 5.51 17.11 -15.78
N ALA A 331 6.01 15.88 -15.93
CA ALA A 331 7.44 15.61 -16.08
C ALA A 331 8.02 16.26 -17.35
N SER A 332 7.30 16.22 -18.47
CA SER A 332 7.70 16.85 -19.73
C SER A 332 7.73 18.37 -19.61
N ALA A 333 6.74 18.97 -18.96
CA ALA A 333 6.69 20.40 -18.70
C ALA A 333 7.85 20.85 -17.81
N LEU A 334 8.17 20.09 -16.76
CA LEU A 334 9.30 20.34 -15.88
C LEU A 334 10.64 20.29 -16.64
N ALA A 335 10.81 19.32 -17.55
CA ALA A 335 12.04 19.17 -18.34
C ALA A 335 12.34 20.40 -19.23
N THR A 336 11.32 21.11 -19.67
CA THR A 336 11.43 22.28 -20.55
C THR A 336 11.42 23.63 -19.83
N THR A 337 10.99 23.66 -18.56
CA THR A 337 10.89 24.90 -17.77
C THR A 337 12.18 25.17 -17.00
N ARG A 338 12.61 26.44 -16.97
CA ARG A 338 13.74 26.88 -16.16
C ARG A 338 13.24 27.25 -14.76
N LEU A 339 13.72 26.54 -13.76
CA LEU A 339 13.45 26.76 -12.35
C LEU A 339 14.74 26.88 -11.54
N PRO A 340 14.72 27.55 -10.38
CA PRO A 340 15.75 27.40 -9.35
C PRO A 340 15.93 25.92 -8.99
N ALA A 341 17.16 25.54 -8.63
CA ALA A 341 17.48 24.13 -8.36
C ALA A 341 16.60 23.50 -7.27
N GLU A 342 16.30 24.25 -6.22
CA GLU A 342 15.45 23.79 -5.11
C GLU A 342 14.02 23.51 -5.56
N LEU A 343 13.40 24.41 -6.32
CA LEU A 343 12.05 24.20 -6.84
C LEU A 343 12.00 23.09 -7.87
N ARG A 344 13.06 22.91 -8.67
CA ARG A 344 13.17 21.78 -9.59
C ARG A 344 13.17 20.46 -8.83
N MET A 345 14.01 20.32 -7.77
CA MET A 345 14.05 19.13 -6.94
C MET A 345 12.70 18.86 -6.26
N ALA A 346 12.02 19.92 -5.81
CA ALA A 346 10.68 19.78 -5.24
C ALA A 346 9.68 19.22 -6.26
N CYS A 347 9.65 19.75 -7.50
CA CYS A 347 8.80 19.22 -8.55
C CYS A 347 9.16 17.78 -8.95
N GLU A 348 10.45 17.45 -9.04
CA GLU A 348 10.90 16.09 -9.32
C GLU A 348 10.41 15.11 -8.24
N ARG A 349 10.49 15.50 -6.96
CA ARG A 349 9.96 14.70 -5.87
C ARG A 349 8.44 14.52 -5.95
N LEU A 350 7.67 15.61 -6.13
CA LEU A 350 6.21 15.54 -6.25
C LEU A 350 5.75 14.63 -7.41
N ILE A 351 6.46 14.69 -8.54
CA ILE A 351 6.19 13.81 -9.68
C ILE A 351 6.53 12.36 -9.36
N ASP A 352 7.64 12.11 -8.65
CA ASP A 352 8.02 10.75 -8.23
C ASP A 352 7.06 10.20 -7.16
N ASP A 353 6.59 11.03 -6.25
CA ASP A 353 5.53 10.69 -5.28
C ASP A 353 4.19 10.39 -5.98
N ALA A 354 3.86 11.13 -7.03
CA ALA A 354 2.68 10.82 -7.84
C ALA A 354 2.81 9.47 -8.58
N ARG A 355 4.01 9.13 -9.08
CA ARG A 355 4.30 7.80 -9.65
C ARG A 355 4.18 6.70 -8.60
N PHE A 356 4.73 6.93 -7.41
CA PHE A 356 4.60 5.99 -6.31
C PHE A 356 3.13 5.78 -5.94
N GLY A 357 2.34 6.85 -5.79
CA GLY A 357 0.90 6.75 -5.58
C GLY A 357 0.21 5.92 -6.66
N LEU A 358 0.58 6.11 -7.93
CA LEU A 358 -0.02 5.37 -9.04
C LEU A 358 0.16 3.84 -8.90
N VAL A 359 1.30 3.37 -8.40
CA VAL A 359 1.57 1.93 -8.23
C VAL A 359 1.05 1.37 -6.92
N LEU A 360 0.91 2.20 -5.90
CA LEU A 360 0.58 1.80 -4.54
C LEU A 360 -0.78 1.09 -4.44
N HIS A 361 -1.76 1.52 -5.22
CA HIS A 361 -3.14 1.01 -5.19
C HIS A 361 -3.51 0.11 -6.38
N GLN A 362 -2.54 -0.35 -7.15
CA GLN A 362 -2.76 -1.30 -8.26
C GLN A 362 -2.70 -2.74 -7.76
N TYR A 363 -3.69 -3.18 -7.02
CA TYR A 363 -3.75 -4.52 -6.46
C TYR A 363 -4.07 -5.60 -7.51
N GLU A 364 -3.67 -6.84 -7.22
CA GLU A 364 -3.71 -7.98 -8.13
C GLU A 364 -5.08 -8.22 -8.78
N LEU A 365 -6.17 -8.13 -8.03
CA LEU A 365 -7.53 -8.44 -8.50
C LEU A 365 -8.55 -7.32 -8.28
N GLY A 366 -8.12 -6.08 -8.14
CA GLY A 366 -8.98 -4.94 -7.85
C GLY A 366 -9.49 -4.22 -9.09
N PHE A 367 -10.55 -4.68 -9.70
CA PHE A 367 -11.04 -4.17 -10.99
C PHE A 367 -12.33 -3.37 -10.92
N SER A 368 -13.11 -3.49 -9.85
CA SER A 368 -14.41 -2.85 -9.75
C SER A 368 -14.35 -1.58 -8.89
N GLU A 369 -15.08 -0.54 -9.30
CA GLU A 369 -15.30 0.64 -8.47
C GLU A 369 -16.14 0.36 -7.23
N GLN A 370 -16.90 -0.74 -7.24
CA GLN A 370 -17.81 -1.09 -6.15
C GLN A 370 -17.11 -1.86 -5.03
N ASP A 371 -15.89 -2.33 -5.27
CA ASP A 371 -15.08 -2.97 -4.25
C ASP A 371 -14.19 -1.96 -3.50
N VAL A 372 -13.53 -2.43 -2.45
CA VAL A 372 -12.59 -1.66 -1.64
C VAL A 372 -11.49 -1.01 -2.49
N ARG A 373 -11.03 -1.70 -3.51
CA ARG A 373 -9.97 -1.24 -4.42
C ARG A 373 -10.49 -0.16 -5.36
N GLY A 374 -11.76 -0.19 -5.73
CA GLY A 374 -12.42 0.88 -6.46
C GLY A 374 -12.47 2.18 -5.65
N PHE A 375 -12.72 2.08 -4.35
CA PHE A 375 -12.61 3.23 -3.45
C PHE A 375 -11.19 3.78 -3.41
N SER A 376 -10.20 2.92 -3.25
CA SER A 376 -8.78 3.30 -3.25
C SER A 376 -8.36 4.02 -4.53
N ARG A 377 -8.93 3.66 -5.69
CA ARG A 377 -8.65 4.37 -6.95
C ARG A 377 -9.09 5.83 -6.93
N ARG A 378 -10.23 6.15 -6.32
CA ARG A 378 -10.69 7.55 -6.18
C ARG A 378 -9.77 8.35 -5.27
N GLU A 379 -9.39 7.78 -4.14
CA GLU A 379 -8.41 8.41 -3.24
C GLU A 379 -7.05 8.61 -3.93
N LEU A 380 -6.62 7.63 -4.71
CA LEU A 380 -5.41 7.73 -5.52
C LEU A 380 -5.47 8.90 -6.52
N ALA A 381 -6.58 9.07 -7.23
CA ALA A 381 -6.74 10.19 -8.15
C ALA A 381 -6.58 11.53 -7.44
N ARG A 382 -7.15 11.66 -6.24
CA ARG A 382 -6.99 12.87 -5.41
C ARG A 382 -5.55 13.14 -5.04
N VAL A 383 -4.85 12.13 -4.54
CA VAL A 383 -3.43 12.24 -4.14
C VAL A 383 -2.55 12.71 -5.30
N ILE A 384 -2.71 12.10 -6.47
CA ILE A 384 -1.96 12.46 -7.66
C ILE A 384 -2.34 13.87 -8.12
N SER A 385 -3.63 14.18 -8.20
CA SER A 385 -4.13 15.47 -8.70
C SER A 385 -3.63 16.65 -7.88
N VAL A 386 -3.61 16.53 -6.54
CA VAL A 386 -3.11 17.60 -5.65
C VAL A 386 -1.61 17.84 -5.86
N ARG A 387 -0.81 16.80 -5.99
CA ARG A 387 0.64 16.92 -6.26
C ARG A 387 0.92 17.56 -7.62
N LEU A 388 0.19 17.14 -8.64
CA LEU A 388 0.33 17.74 -9.97
C LEU A 388 -0.15 19.18 -10.01
N ALA A 389 -1.21 19.54 -9.27
CA ALA A 389 -1.65 20.93 -9.14
C ALA A 389 -0.58 21.82 -8.49
N LEU A 390 0.15 21.30 -7.49
CA LEU A 390 1.28 22.00 -6.91
C LEU A 390 2.43 22.17 -7.92
N VAL A 391 2.77 21.12 -8.67
CA VAL A 391 3.76 21.21 -9.75
C VAL A 391 3.36 22.28 -10.78
N ASP A 392 2.12 22.26 -11.24
CA ASP A 392 1.60 23.23 -12.21
C ASP A 392 1.62 24.67 -11.67
N ALA A 393 1.31 24.87 -10.39
CA ALA A 393 1.37 26.17 -9.74
C ALA A 393 2.81 26.70 -9.66
N ILE A 394 3.79 25.83 -9.34
CA ILE A 394 5.22 26.18 -9.32
C ILE A 394 5.71 26.52 -10.73
N LEU A 395 5.37 25.69 -11.74
CA LEU A 395 5.79 25.90 -13.12
C LEU A 395 5.21 27.21 -13.71
N ALA A 396 4.03 27.60 -13.28
CA ALA A 396 3.34 28.82 -13.71
C ALA A 396 3.68 30.06 -12.88
N ASP A 397 4.55 29.95 -11.86
CA ASP A 397 4.91 31.02 -10.92
C ASP A 397 3.65 31.69 -10.29
N ARG A 398 2.66 30.86 -9.93
CA ARG A 398 1.40 31.35 -9.34
C ARG A 398 1.57 31.44 -7.83
N THR A 399 1.36 32.64 -7.30
CA THR A 399 1.35 32.90 -5.85
C THR A 399 0.00 33.48 -5.41
N GLY A 400 -0.34 33.31 -4.12
CA GLY A 400 -1.59 33.76 -3.55
C GLY A 400 -2.74 32.76 -3.69
N PHE A 401 -3.98 33.24 -3.59
CA PHE A 401 -5.18 32.42 -3.68
C PHE A 401 -5.56 32.07 -5.11
N SER A 402 -6.01 30.82 -5.28
CA SER A 402 -6.72 30.36 -6.46
C SER A 402 -7.85 29.40 -6.05
N ILE A 403 -8.79 29.12 -6.95
CA ILE A 403 -9.90 28.19 -6.72
C ILE A 403 -9.89 27.19 -7.86
N SER A 404 -9.84 25.91 -7.54
CA SER A 404 -9.83 24.82 -8.51
C SER A 404 -10.25 23.52 -7.83
N ASP A 405 -10.95 22.66 -8.55
CA ASP A 405 -11.15 21.27 -8.16
C ASP A 405 -9.82 20.52 -8.40
N VAL A 406 -9.04 20.33 -7.34
CA VAL A 406 -7.71 19.69 -7.44
C VAL A 406 -7.69 18.25 -6.99
N ASN A 407 -8.76 17.77 -6.39
CA ASN A 407 -8.88 16.42 -5.91
C ASN A 407 -9.87 15.59 -6.74
N ASP A 408 -10.39 16.15 -7.84
CA ASP A 408 -11.33 15.53 -8.79
C ASP A 408 -12.63 15.01 -8.11
N ASP A 409 -13.13 15.70 -7.07
CA ASP A 409 -14.39 15.33 -6.40
C ASP A 409 -15.63 16.12 -6.88
N GLY A 410 -15.42 17.04 -7.79
CA GLY A 410 -16.45 17.92 -8.35
C GLY A 410 -16.72 19.18 -7.51
N LEU A 411 -16.03 19.36 -6.39
CA LEU A 411 -16.15 20.52 -5.53
C LEU A 411 -14.84 21.32 -5.57
N PRO A 412 -14.85 22.59 -5.98
CA PRO A 412 -13.61 23.37 -6.06
C PRO A 412 -13.09 23.70 -4.66
N GLU A 413 -11.78 23.45 -4.46
CA GLU A 413 -11.00 23.82 -3.29
C GLU A 413 -10.47 25.26 -3.40
N ILE A 414 -10.10 25.80 -2.22
CA ILE A 414 -9.38 27.06 -2.10
C ILE A 414 -7.90 26.71 -1.91
N LEU A 415 -7.06 27.17 -2.81
CA LEU A 415 -5.63 26.94 -2.83
C LEU A 415 -4.89 28.20 -2.39
N TRP A 416 -3.80 28.03 -1.66
CA TRP A 416 -2.84 29.09 -1.40
C TRP A 416 -1.43 28.60 -1.68
N LEU A 417 -0.65 29.39 -2.41
CA LEU A 417 0.76 29.14 -2.65
C LEU A 417 1.57 30.40 -2.31
N ASP A 418 2.60 30.22 -1.48
CA ASP A 418 3.64 31.21 -1.23
C ASP A 418 5.05 30.59 -1.37
N ALA A 419 6.08 31.31 -0.95
CA ALA A 419 7.46 30.85 -1.07
C ALA A 419 7.80 29.61 -0.19
N GLY A 420 6.99 29.30 0.82
CA GLY A 420 7.25 28.26 1.80
C GLY A 420 6.16 27.20 1.92
N ASN A 421 4.94 27.49 1.49
CA ASN A 421 3.79 26.67 1.78
C ASN A 421 2.84 26.54 0.59
N PHE A 422 2.21 25.37 0.50
CA PHE A 422 1.04 25.14 -0.30
C PHE A 422 -0.06 24.55 0.58
N TYR A 423 -1.20 25.25 0.61
CA TYR A 423 -2.38 24.84 1.36
C TYR A 423 -3.55 24.57 0.42
N VAL A 424 -4.34 23.55 0.76
CA VAL A 424 -5.60 23.21 0.11
C VAL A 424 -6.68 23.18 1.17
N PHE A 425 -7.69 24.05 1.02
CA PHE A 425 -8.81 24.14 1.94
C PHE A 425 -10.12 23.74 1.28
N SER A 426 -10.96 23.02 2.00
CA SER A 426 -12.32 22.68 1.57
C SER A 426 -13.33 23.72 2.06
N LYS A 427 -14.36 23.97 1.25
CA LYS A 427 -15.55 24.68 1.68
C LYS A 427 -16.37 23.93 2.74
N MET A 428 -16.22 22.60 2.76
CA MET A 428 -16.88 21.75 3.75
C MET A 428 -16.19 21.92 5.11
N GLY A 429 -16.82 22.67 6.01
CA GLY A 429 -16.30 22.97 7.35
C GLY A 429 -15.11 23.92 7.40
N GLY A 430 -14.67 24.47 6.27
CA GLY A 430 -13.42 25.24 6.22
C GLY A 430 -12.22 24.41 6.65
N ARG A 431 -12.20 23.12 6.27
CA ARG A 431 -11.14 22.16 6.63
C ARG A 431 -9.86 22.45 5.86
N LEU A 432 -8.72 22.11 6.48
CA LEU A 432 -7.43 22.05 5.80
C LEU A 432 -7.23 20.62 5.29
N LEU A 433 -7.29 20.43 3.97
CA LEU A 433 -7.14 19.11 3.35
C LEU A 433 -5.67 18.73 3.21
N TYR A 434 -4.84 19.67 2.72
CA TYR A 434 -3.42 19.43 2.49
C TYR A 434 -2.59 20.64 2.91
N TRP A 435 -1.43 20.37 3.46
CA TRP A 435 -0.37 21.34 3.71
C TRP A 435 0.96 20.74 3.30
N PHE A 436 1.59 21.33 2.29
CA PHE A 436 2.94 20.97 1.85
C PHE A 436 3.94 22.04 2.24
N ASP A 437 5.11 21.59 2.66
CA ASP A 437 6.31 22.40 2.66
C ASP A 437 6.87 22.48 1.25
N LEU A 438 6.85 23.67 0.65
CA LEU A 438 7.14 23.84 -0.77
C LEU A 438 8.55 23.42 -1.16
N LEU A 439 9.57 23.78 -0.35
CA LEU A 439 10.96 23.54 -0.74
C LEU A 439 11.41 22.10 -0.59
N SER A 440 10.85 21.36 0.35
CA SER A 440 11.11 19.93 0.48
C SER A 440 10.10 19.06 -0.27
N ALA A 441 9.00 19.67 -0.75
CA ALA A 441 7.84 18.99 -1.32
C ALA A 441 7.23 17.92 -0.39
N ARG A 442 7.41 18.09 0.93
CA ARG A 442 6.87 17.15 1.92
C ARG A 442 5.53 17.60 2.44
N GLU A 443 4.67 16.64 2.57
CA GLU A 443 3.34 16.80 3.12
C GLU A 443 3.39 16.88 4.64
N MET A 444 2.79 17.92 5.22
CA MET A 444 2.66 18.10 6.66
C MET A 444 1.30 17.60 7.15
N ILE A 445 0.26 17.82 6.34
CA ILE A 445 -1.12 17.37 6.55
C ILE A 445 -1.63 16.82 5.24
N GLY A 446 -2.35 15.68 5.30
CA GLY A 446 -2.92 15.00 4.16
C GLY A 446 -2.74 13.49 4.24
N CYS A 447 -1.52 13.00 4.22
CA CYS A 447 -1.10 11.61 4.43
C CYS A 447 -2.00 10.56 3.75
N GLU A 448 -2.17 10.68 2.45
CA GLU A 448 -3.03 9.77 1.68
C GLU A 448 -2.25 8.62 1.01
N HIS A 449 -0.91 8.65 1.08
CA HIS A 449 -0.04 7.57 0.62
C HIS A 449 0.01 6.40 1.60
N VAL A 450 -1.13 5.84 1.94
CA VAL A 450 -1.20 4.64 2.76
C VAL A 450 -1.70 3.49 1.94
N SER A 451 -1.00 2.38 2.07
CA SER A 451 -1.38 1.10 1.47
C SER A 451 -2.48 0.38 2.24
N HIS A 452 -2.89 0.90 3.41
CA HIS A 452 -3.80 0.22 4.30
C HIS A 452 -5.24 0.68 4.11
N TYR A 453 -6.12 -0.21 3.71
CA TYR A 453 -7.54 0.09 3.53
C TYR A 453 -8.23 0.58 4.80
N GLU A 454 -7.88 0.03 5.95
CA GLU A 454 -8.47 0.39 7.23
C GLU A 454 -8.42 1.88 7.52
N GLU A 455 -7.42 2.58 6.96
CA GLU A 455 -7.20 3.99 7.17
C GLU A 455 -7.84 4.87 6.11
N LEU A 456 -8.05 4.35 4.90
CA LEU A 456 -8.77 5.01 3.82
C LEU A 456 -10.28 5.08 4.10
N PHE A 457 -10.84 4.10 4.82
CA PHE A 457 -12.28 4.00 5.08
C PHE A 457 -12.78 4.83 6.25
N ARG A 458 -11.89 5.43 7.03
CA ARG A 458 -12.25 6.10 8.28
C ARG A 458 -12.59 7.58 8.14
N ASP A 459 -12.43 8.15 6.96
CA ASP A 459 -12.96 9.46 6.63
C ASP A 459 -14.41 9.33 6.16
N ASP A 460 -15.33 9.95 6.89
CA ASP A 460 -16.69 10.26 6.47
C ASP A 460 -17.69 9.11 6.24
N ASN A 461 -17.99 8.28 7.24
CA ASN A 461 -19.15 7.36 7.23
C ASN A 461 -19.19 6.33 6.07
N HIS A 462 -18.08 5.98 5.49
CA HIS A 462 -18.07 4.92 4.48
C HIS A 462 -18.21 3.56 5.14
N VAL A 463 -19.29 2.88 4.82
CA VAL A 463 -19.44 1.44 5.05
C VAL A 463 -18.42 0.74 4.15
N VAL A 464 -17.60 -0.13 4.72
CA VAL A 464 -16.73 -1.00 3.93
C VAL A 464 -17.61 -1.79 2.96
N PRO A 465 -17.47 -1.62 1.63
CA PRO A 465 -18.28 -2.40 0.70
C PRO A 465 -18.00 -3.89 0.92
N GLU A 466 -19.03 -4.72 0.84
CA GLU A 466 -18.85 -6.18 0.81
C GLU A 466 -17.95 -6.55 -0.35
N VAL A 467 -16.78 -7.06 -0.05
CA VAL A 467 -15.79 -7.44 -1.06
C VAL A 467 -16.12 -8.85 -1.54
N GLY A 468 -16.84 -8.93 -2.64
CA GLY A 468 -17.18 -10.19 -3.27
C GLY A 468 -16.03 -10.77 -4.11
N ILE A 469 -14.91 -11.16 -3.48
CA ILE A 469 -13.90 -11.95 -4.14
C ILE A 469 -13.75 -13.26 -3.37
N GLY A 470 -14.22 -14.35 -3.99
CA GLY A 470 -14.11 -15.71 -3.44
C GLY A 470 -14.91 -15.83 -2.13
N ASP A 471 -16.12 -16.24 -2.28
CA ASP A 471 -17.25 -16.21 -1.35
C ASP A 471 -17.06 -16.76 0.09
N GLY A 472 -15.90 -16.92 0.61
CA GLY A 472 -15.72 -17.44 1.96
C GLY A 472 -14.60 -16.77 2.75
N LEU A 473 -13.58 -16.30 2.08
CA LEU A 473 -12.36 -15.84 2.75
C LEU A 473 -12.58 -14.50 3.46
N TRP A 474 -13.25 -13.57 2.80
CA TRP A 474 -13.43 -12.19 3.28
C TRP A 474 -14.57 -12.04 4.27
N THR A 475 -15.69 -12.72 4.07
CA THR A 475 -16.81 -12.74 5.03
C THR A 475 -16.38 -13.28 6.40
N ASN A 476 -15.45 -14.21 6.45
CA ASN A 476 -14.93 -14.72 7.72
C ASN A 476 -13.92 -13.77 8.40
N LEU A 477 -13.22 -12.93 7.63
CA LEU A 477 -12.35 -11.87 8.18
C LEU A 477 -13.16 -10.72 8.76
N GLU A 478 -14.24 -10.32 8.11
CA GLU A 478 -15.14 -9.24 8.57
C GLU A 478 -15.90 -9.61 9.85
N GLN A 479 -16.24 -10.88 10.05
CA GLN A 479 -16.98 -11.31 11.24
C GLN A 479 -16.17 -11.34 12.54
N ARG A 480 -14.82 -11.28 12.51
CA ARG A 480 -13.96 -11.39 13.69
C ARG A 480 -13.38 -10.09 14.26
N PRO A 481 -13.27 -8.99 13.51
CA PRO A 481 -12.63 -7.77 14.01
C PRO A 481 -13.56 -6.85 14.82
N GLN A 482 -14.81 -7.20 15.06
CA GLN A 482 -15.68 -6.39 15.92
C GLN A 482 -15.11 -6.19 17.33
N GLU A 483 -14.25 -7.09 17.81
CA GLU A 483 -13.54 -6.90 19.08
C GLU A 483 -12.53 -5.75 19.04
N SER A 484 -11.96 -5.41 17.88
CA SER A 484 -11.03 -4.29 17.77
C SER A 484 -11.72 -2.93 17.61
N VAL A 485 -12.94 -2.91 17.07
CA VAL A 485 -13.78 -1.71 16.97
C VAL A 485 -14.38 -1.34 18.31
N GLU A 486 -14.68 -2.33 19.16
CA GLU A 486 -15.21 -2.11 20.52
C GLU A 486 -14.16 -1.56 21.52
N THR A 487 -12.88 -1.53 21.18
CA THR A 487 -11.84 -1.02 22.10
C THR A 487 -11.80 0.50 22.22
N GLY A 488 -12.72 1.24 21.59
CA GLY A 488 -12.85 2.69 21.76
C GLY A 488 -11.61 3.47 21.33
N ARG A 489 -10.77 2.91 20.44
CA ARG A 489 -9.63 3.64 19.89
C ARG A 489 -10.16 4.75 19.00
N TYR A 490 -9.88 5.97 19.38
CA TYR A 490 -10.12 7.13 18.56
C TYR A 490 -9.28 7.02 17.28
N LEU A 491 -9.94 7.20 16.14
CA LEU A 491 -9.31 7.08 14.85
C LEU A 491 -9.00 8.47 14.32
N LEU A 492 -7.72 8.75 14.09
CA LEU A 492 -7.29 9.99 13.51
C LEU A 492 -7.84 10.15 12.09
N ARG A 493 -8.50 11.27 11.87
CA ARG A 493 -8.78 11.74 10.52
C ARG A 493 -7.54 12.45 9.99
N ARG A 494 -7.17 12.18 8.76
CA ARG A 494 -5.93 12.67 8.15
C ARG A 494 -6.06 14.06 7.58
N ARG A 495 -6.75 14.94 8.30
CA ARG A 495 -7.03 16.31 7.88
C ARG A 495 -6.74 17.27 9.03
N GLY A 496 -6.69 18.54 8.70
CA GLY A 496 -6.60 19.58 9.71
C GLY A 496 -7.89 20.35 9.88
N LEU A 497 -8.07 20.88 11.07
CA LEU A 497 -9.18 21.77 11.41
C LEU A 497 -10.55 21.14 11.21
N LEU A 498 -10.70 19.90 11.64
CA LEU A 498 -11.97 19.21 11.75
C LEU A 498 -12.67 19.69 13.01
N ASP A 499 -13.63 20.58 12.86
CA ASP A 499 -14.24 21.29 13.97
C ASP A 499 -15.64 20.76 14.28
N THR A 500 -15.88 20.52 15.57
CA THR A 500 -17.20 20.23 16.12
C THR A 500 -17.55 21.30 17.14
N VAL A 501 -18.71 21.90 17.01
CA VAL A 501 -19.25 22.87 17.97
C VAL A 501 -20.34 22.18 18.79
N VAL A 502 -20.22 22.28 20.10
CA VAL A 502 -21.24 21.83 21.06
C VAL A 502 -21.76 23.06 21.77
N HIS A 503 -23.07 23.27 21.73
CA HIS A 503 -23.67 24.37 22.47
C HIS A 503 -24.87 23.89 23.28
N ARG A 504 -25.08 24.49 24.45
CA ARG A 504 -26.17 24.19 25.35
C ARG A 504 -26.73 25.48 25.94
N VAL A 505 -28.03 25.73 25.69
CA VAL A 505 -28.74 26.87 26.28
C VAL A 505 -28.96 26.63 27.78
N SER A 506 -28.86 27.67 28.57
CA SER A 506 -29.03 27.58 30.02
C SER A 506 -30.39 27.04 30.38
N GLY A 507 -30.42 25.90 31.07
CA GLY A 507 -31.66 25.22 31.49
C GLY A 507 -32.05 24.00 30.66
N GLU A 508 -31.36 23.69 29.57
CA GLU A 508 -31.53 22.46 28.80
C GLU A 508 -30.65 21.32 29.32
N SER A 509 -31.17 20.09 29.30
CA SER A 509 -30.40 18.90 29.72
C SER A 509 -29.43 18.43 28.69
N ASP A 510 -29.74 18.61 27.39
CA ASP A 510 -29.00 18.10 26.27
C ASP A 510 -28.41 19.26 25.44
N GLY A 511 -27.17 19.11 25.00
CA GLY A 511 -26.52 20.07 24.11
C GLY A 511 -26.71 19.70 22.64
N THR A 512 -26.76 20.70 21.77
CA THR A 512 -26.72 20.50 20.31
C THR A 512 -25.29 20.32 19.89
N VAL A 513 -25.03 19.32 19.04
CA VAL A 513 -23.71 19.01 18.47
C VAL A 513 -23.73 19.26 16.97
N VAL A 514 -22.88 20.17 16.50
CA VAL A 514 -22.75 20.53 15.08
C VAL A 514 -21.37 20.12 14.59
N ASN A 515 -21.29 19.10 13.73
CA ASN A 515 -20.06 18.72 13.06
C ASN A 515 -19.90 19.54 11.77
N LEU A 516 -19.04 20.54 11.80
CA LEU A 516 -18.87 21.46 10.69
C LEU A 516 -18.35 20.78 9.41
N ALA A 517 -17.65 19.66 9.54
CA ALA A 517 -17.07 18.94 8.37
C ALA A 517 -18.14 18.51 7.35
N HIS A 518 -19.40 18.42 7.74
CA HIS A 518 -20.53 18.04 6.88
C HIS A 518 -21.30 19.23 6.27
N HIS A 519 -20.87 20.45 6.56
CA HIS A 519 -21.58 21.64 6.13
C HIS A 519 -20.77 22.48 5.14
N GLU A 520 -21.36 22.79 3.97
CA GLU A 520 -20.76 23.75 3.05
C GLU A 520 -20.84 25.15 3.66
N MET A 521 -19.69 25.81 3.77
CA MET A 521 -19.58 27.14 4.37
C MET A 521 -19.29 28.19 3.28
N PRO A 522 -20.13 29.23 3.14
CA PRO A 522 -19.78 30.43 2.39
C PRO A 522 -18.45 31.01 2.86
N PHE A 523 -17.64 31.53 1.94
CA PHE A 523 -16.34 32.06 2.28
C PHE A 523 -16.02 33.37 1.57
N ALA A 524 -15.08 34.13 2.14
CA ALA A 524 -14.51 35.33 1.55
C ALA A 524 -12.98 35.30 1.63
N LEU A 525 -12.32 35.65 0.52
CA LEU A 525 -10.86 35.76 0.43
C LEU A 525 -10.43 37.23 0.65
N LYS A 526 -9.46 37.46 1.56
CA LYS A 526 -8.92 38.79 1.88
C LYS A 526 -7.41 38.68 2.04
N GLN A 527 -6.66 39.19 1.09
CA GLN A 527 -5.17 39.11 1.09
C GLN A 527 -4.63 37.74 1.51
N GLU A 528 -4.16 37.58 2.75
CA GLU A 528 -3.62 36.35 3.32
C GLU A 528 -4.60 35.70 4.32
N ARG A 529 -5.91 35.86 4.09
CA ARG A 529 -6.94 35.40 5.03
C ARG A 529 -8.14 34.84 4.31
N ILE A 530 -8.71 33.74 4.85
CA ILE A 530 -9.98 33.15 4.46
C ILE A 530 -10.95 33.32 5.62
N GLU A 531 -12.16 33.76 5.34
CA GLU A 531 -13.25 33.84 6.30
C GLU A 531 -14.36 32.89 5.85
N PHE A 532 -14.68 31.89 6.67
CA PHE A 532 -15.77 30.95 6.47
C PHE A 532 -16.91 31.30 7.41
N GLN A 533 -18.16 31.22 6.93
CA GLN A 533 -19.35 31.53 7.69
C GLN A 533 -20.28 30.31 7.75
N TYR A 534 -20.86 30.08 8.92
CA TYR A 534 -21.89 29.08 9.12
C TYR A 534 -23.03 29.69 9.93
N GLU A 535 -24.26 29.49 9.47
CA GLU A 535 -25.46 30.00 10.16
C GLU A 535 -26.58 29.00 9.98
N ALA A 536 -26.75 28.12 10.96
CA ALA A 536 -27.81 27.14 11.02
C ALA A 536 -27.95 26.59 12.46
N GLU A 537 -29.02 25.87 12.76
CA GLU A 537 -29.22 25.14 14.03
C GLU A 537 -29.09 26.04 15.27
N GLY A 538 -29.46 27.31 15.15
CA GLY A 538 -29.36 28.27 16.26
C GLY A 538 -27.92 28.70 16.57
N LEU A 539 -26.97 28.45 15.65
CA LEU A 539 -25.57 28.78 15.75
C LEU A 539 -25.16 29.71 14.61
N ALA A 540 -24.44 30.77 14.91
CA ALA A 540 -23.70 31.58 13.94
C ALA A 540 -22.20 31.46 14.25
N LEU A 541 -21.42 31.04 13.27
CA LEU A 541 -19.97 30.88 13.40
C LEU A 541 -19.24 31.60 12.28
N LEU A 542 -18.19 32.33 12.64
CA LEU A 542 -17.19 32.87 11.75
C LEU A 542 -15.84 32.22 12.06
N LYS A 543 -15.32 31.42 11.11
CA LYS A 543 -13.98 30.82 11.18
C LYS A 543 -13.05 31.61 10.29
N ILE A 544 -11.97 32.10 10.86
CA ILE A 544 -10.95 32.90 10.16
C ILE A 544 -9.65 32.13 10.13
N LEU A 545 -9.12 31.92 8.94
CA LEU A 545 -7.81 31.35 8.69
C LEU A 545 -6.88 32.45 8.18
N ALA A 546 -5.84 32.79 8.94
CA ALA A 546 -4.85 33.77 8.55
C ALA A 546 -3.51 33.07 8.26
N ILE A 547 -3.02 33.21 7.03
CA ILE A 547 -1.79 32.55 6.58
C ILE A 547 -0.57 33.30 7.10
N ARG A 548 0.43 32.53 7.56
CA ARG A 548 1.71 33.02 8.04
C ARG A 548 2.84 32.30 7.32
N GLU A 549 4.02 32.90 7.32
CA GLU A 549 5.23 32.32 6.74
C GLU A 549 5.53 30.90 7.29
N ASP A 550 5.28 30.69 8.57
CA ASP A 550 5.60 29.47 9.30
C ASP A 550 4.36 28.66 9.71
N GLY A 551 3.16 28.98 9.16
CA GLY A 551 1.96 28.24 9.52
C GLY A 551 0.64 28.96 9.26
N LEU A 552 -0.34 28.70 10.11
CA LEU A 552 -1.72 29.14 9.95
C LEU A 552 -2.31 29.53 11.31
N ASP A 553 -2.74 30.79 11.48
CA ASP A 553 -3.54 31.19 12.63
C ASP A 553 -5.02 30.92 12.35
N VAL A 554 -5.72 30.37 13.32
CA VAL A 554 -7.13 30.01 13.24
C VAL A 554 -7.88 30.69 14.37
N THR A 555 -8.96 31.41 14.06
CA THR A 555 -9.83 32.03 15.02
C THR A 555 -11.27 31.63 14.76
N TRP A 556 -11.98 31.23 15.77
CA TRP A 556 -13.41 30.94 15.74
C TRP A 556 -14.16 32.00 16.56
N HIS A 557 -15.18 32.59 15.96
CA HIS A 557 -16.16 33.44 16.66
C HIS A 557 -17.51 32.74 16.60
N VAL A 558 -18.05 32.38 17.74
CA VAL A 558 -19.33 31.67 17.87
C VAL A 558 -20.32 32.58 18.57
N ALA A 559 -21.44 32.83 17.90
CA ALA A 559 -22.57 33.55 18.46
C ALA A 559 -23.80 32.66 18.45
N LEU A 560 -24.61 32.73 19.51
CA LEU A 560 -25.88 32.05 19.60
C LEU A 560 -27.00 33.11 19.52
N PRO A 561 -27.87 33.06 18.52
CA PRO A 561 -28.96 34.03 18.39
C PRO A 561 -30.00 33.79 19.52
N GLY A 562 -29.99 34.61 20.53
CA GLY A 562 -30.90 34.57 21.66
C GLY A 562 -30.34 35.33 22.87
N ASP A 563 -31.21 35.78 23.77
CA ASP A 563 -30.80 36.59 24.94
C ASP A 563 -30.24 35.78 26.12
N ASP A 564 -30.04 34.45 25.97
CA ASP A 564 -29.64 33.61 27.07
C ASP A 564 -28.16 33.24 27.03
N SER A 565 -27.50 33.29 28.17
CA SER A 565 -26.15 32.75 28.33
C SER A 565 -26.13 31.27 28.02
N ALA A 566 -25.28 30.86 27.07
CA ALA A 566 -25.15 29.47 26.71
C ALA A 566 -23.71 29.00 26.92
N GLU A 567 -23.57 27.74 27.26
CA GLU A 567 -22.25 27.08 27.27
C GLU A 567 -21.92 26.64 25.84
N VAL A 568 -20.72 27.04 25.38
CA VAL A 568 -20.20 26.69 24.06
C VAL A 568 -18.88 25.95 24.23
N ALA A 569 -18.70 24.88 23.48
CA ALA A 569 -17.43 24.22 23.33
C ALA A 569 -17.09 24.05 21.84
N ILE A 570 -15.83 24.25 21.49
CA ILE A 570 -15.26 23.94 20.19
C ILE A 570 -14.25 22.82 20.38
N VAL A 571 -14.39 21.76 19.63
CA VAL A 571 -13.40 20.68 19.53
C VAL A 571 -12.81 20.72 18.13
N SER A 572 -11.53 21.02 18.02
CA SER A 572 -10.80 21.06 16.75
C SER A 572 -9.75 19.96 16.72
N GLU A 573 -9.78 19.15 15.68
CA GLU A 573 -8.85 18.06 15.42
C GLU A 573 -7.96 18.38 14.24
N THR A 574 -6.65 18.14 14.40
CA THR A 574 -5.66 18.27 13.32
C THR A 574 -4.63 17.15 13.43
N ALA A 575 -4.48 16.38 12.35
CA ALA A 575 -3.50 15.31 12.24
C ALA A 575 -2.31 15.75 11.37
N PHE A 576 -1.10 15.61 11.90
CA PHE A 576 0.14 15.86 11.21
C PHE A 576 0.81 14.54 10.83
N SER A 577 1.32 14.48 9.61
CA SER A 577 2.03 13.31 9.06
C SER A 577 3.33 13.71 8.34
N PRO A 578 4.19 14.51 8.97
CA PRO A 578 5.38 15.02 8.31
C PRO A 578 6.33 13.89 7.95
N GLN A 579 6.78 13.86 6.69
CA GLN A 579 7.78 12.92 6.20
C GLN A 579 7.40 11.42 6.34
N HIS A 580 6.15 11.10 6.46
CA HIS A 580 5.67 9.71 6.54
C HIS A 580 6.23 8.83 5.40
N GLU A 581 6.27 9.34 4.18
CA GLU A 581 6.78 8.63 3.01
C GLU A 581 8.28 8.30 3.11
N ASP A 582 9.05 9.10 3.84
CA ASP A 582 10.49 8.90 4.01
C ASP A 582 10.82 7.63 4.80
N VAL A 583 9.93 7.15 5.65
CA VAL A 583 10.10 5.89 6.39
C VAL A 583 10.20 4.72 5.41
N LEU A 584 9.34 4.67 4.42
CA LEU A 584 9.31 3.62 3.43
C LEU A 584 10.36 3.80 2.33
N ARG A 585 10.33 4.97 1.72
CA ARG A 585 11.14 5.26 0.52
C ARG A 585 12.60 5.52 0.82
N GLU A 586 12.90 6.06 2.00
CA GLU A 586 14.27 6.40 2.43
C GLU A 586 14.86 5.39 3.42
N GLY A 587 14.06 4.42 3.89
CA GLY A 587 14.50 3.43 4.88
C GLY A 587 14.75 4.01 6.27
N LEU A 588 14.07 5.09 6.63
CA LEU A 588 14.21 5.71 7.94
C LEU A 588 13.66 4.79 9.05
N PRO A 589 14.29 4.79 10.25
CA PRO A 589 13.77 4.03 11.38
C PRO A 589 12.43 4.61 11.83
N ARG A 590 11.56 3.77 12.40
CA ARG A 590 10.21 4.17 12.83
C ARG A 590 10.17 5.14 13.99
N ASP A 591 11.18 5.14 14.82
CA ASP A 591 11.37 6.06 15.95
C ASP A 591 12.05 7.37 15.54
N TRP A 592 12.10 7.64 14.23
CA TRP A 592 12.70 8.84 13.67
C TRP A 592 11.95 10.13 14.02
N TYR A 593 10.70 10.06 14.46
CA TYR A 593 9.95 11.20 14.97
C TYR A 593 9.72 11.11 16.48
N GLN A 594 9.62 12.26 17.12
CA GLN A 594 9.31 12.39 18.53
C GLN A 594 8.04 13.22 18.69
N CYS A 595 7.10 12.70 19.48
CA CYS A 595 5.91 13.45 19.87
C CYS A 595 6.14 14.10 21.22
N SER A 596 5.90 15.40 21.34
CA SER A 596 6.00 16.14 22.57
C SER A 596 4.76 17.00 22.80
N GLY A 597 3.78 16.47 23.53
CA GLY A 597 2.61 17.20 23.99
C GLY A 597 1.76 17.86 22.90
N ARG A 598 2.33 18.78 22.13
CA ARG A 598 1.62 19.58 21.11
C ARG A 598 2.37 19.66 19.78
N SER A 599 3.47 18.96 19.63
CA SER A 599 4.28 18.96 18.41
C SER A 599 4.85 17.60 18.07
N VAL A 600 5.15 17.41 16.80
CA VAL A 600 5.88 16.27 16.23
C VAL A 600 7.20 16.81 15.71
N THR A 601 8.30 16.26 16.19
CA THR A 601 9.65 16.59 15.74
C THR A 601 10.21 15.46 14.89
N THR A 602 10.66 15.78 13.69
CA THR A 602 11.34 14.89 12.75
C THR A 602 12.76 15.41 12.49
N PRO A 603 13.64 14.69 11.80
CA PRO A 603 14.96 15.22 11.46
C PRO A 603 14.95 16.55 10.70
N MET A 604 13.88 16.86 9.98
CA MET A 604 13.80 18.08 9.16
C MET A 604 12.85 19.14 9.71
N PHE A 605 11.84 18.74 10.48
CA PHE A 605 10.75 19.63 10.89
C PHE A 605 10.36 19.43 12.36
N GLU A 606 9.90 20.52 12.95
CA GLU A 606 8.97 20.49 14.07
C GLU A 606 7.65 21.10 13.60
N VAL A 607 6.56 20.32 13.69
CA VAL A 607 5.20 20.76 13.34
C VAL A 607 4.27 20.54 14.50
N GLY A 608 3.27 21.38 14.66
CA GLY A 608 2.38 21.21 15.80
C GLY A 608 1.29 22.26 15.92
N LEU A 609 0.65 22.24 17.09
CA LEU A 609 -0.47 23.07 17.46
C LEU A 609 -0.15 23.92 18.68
N ILE A 610 -0.27 25.23 18.57
CA ILE A 610 -0.32 26.16 19.70
C ILE A 610 -1.80 26.48 19.95
N ALA A 611 -2.32 26.09 21.08
CA ALA A 611 -3.73 26.23 21.45
C ALA A 611 -3.84 27.01 22.76
N ASP A 612 -3.58 28.33 22.68
CA ASP A 612 -3.67 29.22 23.84
C ASP A 612 -5.15 29.38 24.25
N GLY A 613 -5.41 29.22 25.54
CA GLY A 613 -6.79 29.27 26.06
C GLY A 613 -7.61 27.97 25.89
N ALA A 614 -7.04 26.91 25.28
CA ALA A 614 -7.70 25.62 25.28
C ALA A 614 -7.82 25.05 26.70
N LYS A 615 -8.98 24.52 27.05
CA LYS A 615 -9.25 23.86 28.33
C LYS A 615 -8.49 22.54 28.41
N ASN A 616 -8.39 21.85 27.29
CA ASN A 616 -7.69 20.59 27.15
C ASN A 616 -7.03 20.50 25.77
N VAL A 617 -5.85 19.87 25.71
CA VAL A 617 -5.21 19.44 24.46
C VAL A 617 -4.74 18.01 24.67
N SER A 618 -5.29 17.09 23.91
CA SER A 618 -4.87 15.69 23.90
C SER A 618 -4.21 15.32 22.57
N SER A 619 -3.36 14.32 22.59
CA SER A 619 -2.73 13.77 21.39
C SER A 619 -3.12 12.31 21.19
N VAL A 620 -3.24 11.91 19.94
CA VAL A 620 -3.46 10.52 19.52
C VAL A 620 -2.37 10.17 18.54
N GLU A 621 -1.57 9.17 18.87
CA GLU A 621 -0.50 8.68 17.99
C GLU A 621 -1.00 7.47 17.20
N GLN A 622 -0.81 7.53 15.91
CA GLN A 622 -0.99 6.40 15.00
C GLN A 622 0.32 6.11 14.26
N ALA A 623 0.37 5.00 13.57
CA ALA A 623 1.59 4.50 12.94
C ALA A 623 2.31 5.54 12.05
N PHE A 624 1.58 6.45 11.40
CA PHE A 624 2.11 7.40 10.42
C PHE A 624 1.63 8.84 10.62
N ALA A 625 0.78 9.09 11.61
CA ALA A 625 0.28 10.43 11.91
C ALA A 625 0.09 10.64 13.40
N VAL A 626 0.21 11.88 13.84
CA VAL A 626 -0.09 12.30 15.20
C VAL A 626 -1.18 13.36 15.16
N GLY A 627 -2.32 13.06 15.76
CA GLY A 627 -3.44 13.98 15.89
C GLY A 627 -3.39 14.75 17.20
N PHE A 628 -3.76 16.01 17.13
CA PHE A 628 -3.99 16.86 18.28
C PHE A 628 -5.44 17.29 18.31
N ILE A 629 -6.08 17.12 19.46
CA ILE A 629 -7.46 17.52 19.72
C ILE A 629 -7.43 18.64 20.74
N ALA A 630 -7.82 19.83 20.32
CA ALA A 630 -7.93 21.01 21.19
C ALA A 630 -9.40 21.27 21.53
N GLU A 631 -9.70 21.37 22.83
CA GLU A 631 -11.01 21.66 23.35
C GLU A 631 -11.04 23.04 23.98
N TYR A 632 -11.93 23.89 23.49
CA TYR A 632 -12.19 25.23 24.01
C TYR A 632 -13.60 25.25 24.57
N SER A 633 -13.81 25.86 25.72
CA SER A 633 -15.16 26.04 26.26
C SER A 633 -15.28 27.34 27.04
N GLY A 634 -16.45 27.93 26.97
CA GLY A 634 -16.80 29.15 27.68
C GLY A 634 -18.28 29.40 27.68
N GLN A 635 -18.68 30.51 28.28
CA GLN A 635 -20.05 30.99 28.20
C GLN A 635 -20.12 32.16 27.22
N THR A 636 -21.20 32.21 26.42
CA THR A 636 -21.45 33.34 25.55
C THR A 636 -22.44 34.27 26.25
N GLU A 637 -22.04 35.53 26.45
CA GLU A 637 -23.02 36.62 26.68
C GLU A 637 -23.39 37.27 25.34
N ASP A 638 -22.40 37.34 24.38
CA ASP A 638 -22.56 37.81 22.99
C ASP A 638 -21.85 36.89 22.01
N VAL A 639 -20.51 36.80 22.11
CA VAL A 639 -19.63 36.02 21.20
C VAL A 639 -18.57 35.26 21.99
N PHE A 640 -18.51 33.95 21.80
CA PHE A 640 -17.39 33.14 22.27
C PHE A 640 -16.28 33.13 21.23
N THR A 641 -15.03 33.38 21.64
CA THR A 641 -13.86 33.36 20.76
C THR A 641 -12.85 32.33 21.21
N ALA A 642 -12.37 31.52 20.28
CA ALA A 642 -11.25 30.60 20.47
C ALA A 642 -10.20 30.79 19.39
N GLU A 643 -8.96 30.51 19.72
CA GLU A 643 -7.82 30.70 18.82
C GLU A 643 -6.83 29.54 18.92
N CYS A 644 -6.28 29.12 17.77
CA CYS A 644 -5.11 28.26 17.72
C CYS A 644 -4.18 28.65 16.56
N ARG A 645 -2.98 28.09 16.58
CA ARG A 645 -2.01 28.23 15.51
C ARG A 645 -1.44 26.87 15.16
N LEU A 646 -1.51 26.51 13.87
CA LEU A 646 -0.72 25.44 13.30
C LEU A 646 0.63 26.01 12.87
N PHE A 647 1.72 25.37 13.26
CA PHE A 647 3.07 25.88 12.95
C PHE A 647 3.96 24.81 12.34
N LYS A 648 4.93 25.27 11.55
CA LYS A 648 6.02 24.50 11.00
C LYS A 648 7.32 25.23 11.25
N LYS A 649 8.31 24.51 11.77
CA LYS A 649 9.67 25.02 11.95
C LYS A 649 10.64 24.05 11.27
N ARG A 650 11.40 24.53 10.32
CA ARG A 650 12.49 23.75 9.74
C ARG A 650 13.65 23.63 10.72
N LEU A 651 14.17 22.42 10.85
CA LEU A 651 15.34 22.13 11.66
C LEU A 651 16.58 22.10 10.76
N THR A 652 17.64 22.76 11.18
CA THR A 652 18.93 22.66 10.48
C THR A 652 19.59 21.33 10.84
N ALA A 653 20.00 20.55 9.83
CA ALA A 653 20.71 19.29 10.04
C ALA A 653 21.95 19.55 10.94
N GLY A 654 21.90 19.11 12.20
CA GLY A 654 23.02 19.26 13.16
C GLY A 654 22.67 19.92 14.50
N ALA A 655 21.39 20.16 14.83
CA ALA A 655 21.00 20.58 16.17
C ALA A 655 20.74 19.38 17.10
#